data_494ee57417a307e24876c9d25cecfca8
#
_entry.id   494ee57417a307e24876c9d25cecfca8
#
_cell.length_a   1.000
_cell.length_b   1.000
_cell.length_c   1.000
_cell.angle_alpha   90.00
_cell.angle_beta   90.00
_cell.angle_gamma   90.00
#
_symmetry.space_group_name_H-M   'P 1'
#
loop_
_entity.id
_entity.type
_entity.pdbx_description
1 polymer ?
#
loop_
_entity_poly.entity_id
_entity_poly.type
_entity_poly.pdbx_seq_one_letter_code
_entity_poly.pdbx_strand_id
1 'polypeptide(L)'
;MGATVDCEAVRDFIEGQPNVVVARTNKFTCSDPGQQVIRNDILELDLNRIVVAACTPKIHEPTYRAVLIEAGLSPYYFQMVNIREQCSFVHADDKENATKKAIRLVIGGINRARELENIPRIEIPIENSVLVVGAGIAGMNAALDLASQGIKVYLVEKEATIGGKMAQLDRIFPTDDCGIXVLAPIMVNASKHPNIELITYSDIIEFSGITGSYNVRIRKNPRYVDPDKCTGCGLCTTKCPISMPNEFDRGIGERGAIYIPFPQAVPKLALIDKEACIECKSCERTCPGEAIDFEQEPEYVDIKVGAVIIATGWDEYPIWESNEYKYGIYPDVITQIELERMLSPIGPTDGHVHRISDGKIPKKVAMIQCVGSRTLRGNQYCSAVCCNVALKNSQLLKQEYPEIEVMIFYIDIRSPDKGNEEYYRKIREANISFIKGKPGDIKLNEDGTMRLFYDNALLDEVTHVDVDLVILSTGIIPSKGTHQIIETMGLSSGPNGFLSEIHGCLKPQETDNIGIYICGCAAGPKSIPYSVSTALAAASKASTLLSNDTYSQELIIAEVNEDLCMGCHRCEKVCYYDAIKVGENDIAEVNELKCKGCGACVTSCPARAIDIKYYRERQFEQEIKGLAMAESIPIKETKAIAEK
;
A
#
# COMPACT_ATOMS: atom_id res chain seq x y z
N MET A 1 -20.27 10.79 -23.87
CA MET A 1 -19.92 12.02 -24.60
C MET A 1 -21.00 12.41 -25.60
N GLY A 2 -21.29 11.61 -26.61
CA GLY A 2 -22.21 12.00 -27.71
C GLY A 2 -23.62 12.44 -27.32
N ALA A 3 -24.10 12.11 -26.15
CA ALA A 3 -25.38 12.62 -25.64
C ALA A 3 -25.29 14.10 -25.22
N THR A 4 -24.11 14.54 -24.79
CA THR A 4 -23.88 15.89 -24.24
C THR A 4 -23.11 16.79 -25.23
N VAL A 5 -22.12 16.24 -25.93
CA VAL A 5 -21.29 16.98 -26.88
C VAL A 5 -21.68 16.55 -28.29
N ASP A 6 -21.91 17.51 -29.18
CA ASP A 6 -22.14 17.25 -30.61
C ASP A 6 -20.79 16.98 -31.29
N CYS A 7 -20.39 15.71 -31.34
CA CYS A 7 -19.08 15.31 -31.84
C CYS A 7 -18.91 15.61 -33.34
N GLU A 8 -20.00 15.58 -34.11
CA GLU A 8 -19.96 15.92 -35.53
C GLU A 8 -19.69 17.42 -35.72
N ALA A 9 -20.37 18.27 -34.96
CA ALA A 9 -20.12 19.72 -34.99
C ALA A 9 -18.67 20.03 -34.57
N VAL A 10 -18.13 19.32 -33.58
CA VAL A 10 -16.71 19.47 -33.18
C VAL A 10 -15.81 19.08 -34.36
N ARG A 11 -16.05 17.92 -34.97
CA ARG A 11 -15.26 17.46 -36.12
C ARG A 11 -15.28 18.48 -37.26
N ASP A 12 -16.48 18.92 -37.67
CA ASP A 12 -16.66 19.83 -38.81
C ASP A 12 -15.91 21.15 -38.57
N PHE A 13 -15.97 21.65 -37.35
CA PHE A 13 -15.25 22.89 -36.98
C PHE A 13 -13.73 22.68 -37.02
N ILE A 14 -13.24 21.55 -36.48
CA ILE A 14 -11.81 21.24 -36.35
C ILE A 14 -11.19 20.98 -37.74
N GLU A 15 -11.94 20.35 -38.67
CA GLU A 15 -11.45 20.05 -40.01
C GLU A 15 -11.02 21.31 -40.79
N GLY A 16 -11.62 22.46 -40.45
CA GLY A 16 -11.26 23.74 -41.07
C GLY A 16 -10.09 24.48 -40.43
N GLN A 17 -9.47 23.91 -39.40
CA GLN A 17 -8.40 24.60 -38.65
C GLN A 17 -7.04 24.47 -39.37
N PRO A 18 -6.18 25.50 -39.26
CA PRO A 18 -4.83 25.42 -39.86
C PRO A 18 -4.04 24.19 -39.40
N ASN A 19 -3.36 23.55 -40.33
CA ASN A 19 -2.53 22.35 -40.13
C ASN A 19 -3.30 21.08 -39.71
N VAL A 20 -4.64 21.11 -39.75
CA VAL A 20 -5.44 19.90 -39.57
C VAL A 20 -5.62 19.25 -40.97
N VAL A 21 -5.03 18.08 -41.14
CA VAL A 21 -5.09 17.33 -42.40
C VAL A 21 -6.39 16.52 -42.51
N VAL A 22 -6.84 15.97 -41.38
CA VAL A 22 -8.05 15.15 -41.30
C VAL A 22 -8.66 15.26 -39.88
N ALA A 23 -9.98 15.28 -39.79
CA ALA A 23 -10.72 15.17 -38.56
C ALA A 23 -11.80 14.09 -38.70
N ARG A 24 -11.89 13.20 -37.70
CA ARG A 24 -12.83 12.08 -37.73
C ARG A 24 -13.58 11.94 -36.42
N THR A 25 -14.78 11.39 -36.46
CA THR A 25 -15.50 10.92 -35.28
C THR A 25 -15.47 9.40 -35.23
N ASN A 26 -15.43 8.86 -34.01
CA ASN A 26 -15.43 7.42 -33.80
C ASN A 26 -16.15 7.12 -32.49
N LYS A 27 -17.03 6.10 -32.51
CA LYS A 27 -17.77 5.73 -31.29
C LYS A 27 -16.86 5.18 -30.19
N PHE A 28 -15.86 4.40 -30.57
CA PHE A 28 -14.95 3.70 -29.63
C PHE A 28 -13.52 3.79 -30.15
N THR A 29 -12.93 4.96 -30.05
CA THR A 29 -11.58 5.24 -30.59
C THR A 29 -10.50 4.32 -29.97
N CYS A 30 -10.67 3.91 -28.70
CA CYS A 30 -9.73 3.01 -28.02
C CYS A 30 -9.91 1.53 -28.41
N SER A 31 -10.97 1.18 -29.16
CA SER A 31 -11.17 -0.19 -29.66
C SER A 31 -10.21 -0.49 -30.81
N ASP A 32 -10.02 -1.77 -31.11
CA ASP A 32 -9.15 -2.20 -32.20
C ASP A 32 -9.49 -1.52 -33.56
N PRO A 33 -10.78 -1.49 -34.00
CA PRO A 33 -11.11 -0.74 -35.24
C PRO A 33 -10.80 0.76 -35.13
N GLY A 34 -11.00 1.37 -33.94
CA GLY A 34 -10.70 2.80 -33.76
C GLY A 34 -9.21 3.09 -33.85
N GLN A 35 -8.39 2.23 -33.29
CA GLN A 35 -6.92 2.31 -33.34
C GLN A 35 -6.44 2.11 -34.81
N GLN A 36 -7.06 1.18 -35.52
CA GLN A 36 -6.72 0.92 -36.92
C GLN A 36 -6.94 2.15 -37.80
N VAL A 37 -8.03 2.92 -37.55
CA VAL A 37 -8.28 4.17 -38.29
C VAL A 37 -7.12 5.16 -38.08
N ILE A 38 -6.68 5.34 -36.82
CA ILE A 38 -5.56 6.24 -36.50
C ILE A 38 -4.28 5.78 -37.22
N ARG A 39 -3.98 4.48 -37.16
CA ARG A 39 -2.78 3.91 -37.78
C ARG A 39 -2.79 4.12 -39.30
N ASN A 40 -3.93 3.84 -39.93
CA ASN A 40 -4.08 4.01 -41.37
C ASN A 40 -3.92 5.48 -41.77
N ASP A 41 -4.56 6.41 -41.04
CA ASP A 41 -4.44 7.85 -41.34
C ASP A 41 -2.99 8.34 -41.21
N ILE A 42 -2.24 7.85 -40.20
CA ILE A 42 -0.81 8.21 -40.07
C ILE A 42 -0.03 7.79 -41.31
N LEU A 43 -0.24 6.56 -41.78
CA LEU A 43 0.52 5.98 -42.89
C LEU A 43 0.10 6.56 -44.23
N GLU A 44 -1.23 6.72 -44.47
CA GLU A 44 -1.77 7.14 -45.76
C GLU A 44 -1.63 8.65 -46.01
N LEU A 45 -1.71 9.45 -44.94
CA LEU A 45 -1.72 10.91 -45.04
C LEU A 45 -0.39 11.55 -44.55
N ASP A 46 0.59 10.71 -44.19
CA ASP A 46 1.90 11.14 -43.69
C ASP A 46 1.77 12.12 -42.50
N LEU A 47 0.93 11.77 -41.53
CA LEU A 47 0.68 12.64 -40.38
C LEU A 47 1.86 12.66 -39.44
N ASN A 48 2.18 13.83 -38.91
CA ASN A 48 3.30 14.00 -37.98
C ASN A 48 2.87 14.40 -36.57
N ARG A 49 1.57 14.59 -36.31
CA ARG A 49 1.00 14.88 -34.99
C ARG A 49 -0.38 14.25 -34.89
N ILE A 50 -0.73 13.70 -33.76
CA ILE A 50 -2.03 13.09 -33.53
C ILE A 50 -2.65 13.71 -32.28
N VAL A 51 -3.90 14.16 -32.41
CA VAL A 51 -4.71 14.65 -31.29
C VAL A 51 -5.94 13.75 -31.15
N VAL A 52 -6.15 13.16 -29.98
CA VAL A 52 -7.36 12.37 -29.72
C VAL A 52 -8.18 13.06 -28.63
N ALA A 53 -9.38 13.51 -28.99
CA ALA A 53 -10.33 14.12 -28.05
C ALA A 53 -11.29 13.03 -27.54
N ALA A 54 -11.08 12.57 -26.30
CA ALA A 54 -11.81 11.43 -25.74
C ALA A 54 -11.92 11.53 -24.21
N CYS A 55 -11.66 10.43 -23.53
CA CYS A 55 -11.71 10.31 -22.07
C CYS A 55 -10.38 10.66 -21.41
N THR A 56 -10.17 10.19 -20.18
CA THR A 56 -8.97 10.51 -19.39
C THR A 56 -7.69 9.94 -20.00
N PRO A 57 -6.62 10.75 -20.10
CA PRO A 57 -5.32 10.23 -20.53
C PRO A 57 -4.71 9.23 -19.56
N LYS A 58 -5.09 9.24 -18.28
CA LYS A 58 -4.56 8.32 -17.26
C LYS A 58 -4.65 6.84 -17.66
N ILE A 59 -5.67 6.49 -18.44
CA ILE A 59 -5.92 5.09 -18.83
C ILE A 59 -5.48 4.83 -20.27
N HIS A 60 -5.88 5.70 -21.21
CA HIS A 60 -5.81 5.40 -22.63
C HIS A 60 -4.66 6.07 -23.38
N GLU A 61 -3.91 6.97 -22.77
CA GLU A 61 -2.74 7.57 -23.40
C GLU A 61 -1.71 6.50 -23.84
N PRO A 62 -1.37 5.50 -23.00
CA PRO A 62 -0.46 4.43 -23.44
C PRO A 62 -0.99 3.64 -24.65
N THR A 63 -2.31 3.43 -24.74
CA THR A 63 -2.94 2.74 -25.87
C THR A 63 -2.65 3.48 -27.18
N TYR A 64 -2.89 4.79 -27.19
CA TYR A 64 -2.69 5.58 -28.41
C TYR A 64 -1.21 5.78 -28.74
N ARG A 65 -0.36 5.92 -27.72
CA ARG A 65 1.10 6.01 -27.95
C ARG A 65 1.62 4.73 -28.60
N ALA A 66 1.08 3.56 -28.24
CA ALA A 66 1.42 2.29 -28.88
C ALA A 66 1.04 2.30 -30.37
N VAL A 67 -0.12 2.86 -30.73
CA VAL A 67 -0.56 2.98 -32.14
C VAL A 67 0.43 3.84 -32.95
N LEU A 68 0.92 4.94 -32.36
CA LEU A 68 1.92 5.79 -33.03
C LEU A 68 3.21 4.99 -33.27
N ILE A 69 3.68 4.26 -32.27
CA ILE A 69 4.89 3.42 -32.38
C ILE A 69 4.70 2.39 -33.49
N GLU A 70 3.56 1.72 -33.56
CA GLU A 70 3.23 0.73 -34.59
C GLU A 70 3.24 1.35 -36.00
N ALA A 71 2.86 2.61 -36.10
CA ALA A 71 2.87 3.36 -37.36
C ALA A 71 4.22 4.01 -37.67
N GLY A 72 5.25 3.82 -36.81
CA GLY A 72 6.58 4.40 -37.02
C GLY A 72 6.70 5.87 -36.62
N LEU A 73 5.72 6.39 -35.87
CA LEU A 73 5.72 7.79 -35.39
C LEU A 73 6.12 7.84 -33.93
N SER A 74 6.87 8.86 -33.53
CA SER A 74 7.25 9.04 -32.13
C SER A 74 6.01 9.13 -31.23
N PRO A 75 5.95 8.38 -30.12
CA PRO A 75 4.81 8.43 -29.18
C PRO A 75 4.66 9.80 -28.50
N TYR A 76 5.68 10.66 -28.59
CA TYR A 76 5.65 12.00 -28.00
C TYR A 76 5.01 13.04 -28.90
N TYR A 77 4.67 12.69 -30.15
CA TYR A 77 3.90 13.54 -31.07
C TYR A 77 2.39 13.35 -30.90
N PHE A 78 1.99 12.86 -29.73
CA PHE A 78 0.60 12.55 -29.37
C PHE A 78 0.08 13.54 -28.31
N GLN A 79 -1.12 14.07 -28.53
CA GLN A 79 -1.83 14.91 -27.55
C GLN A 79 -3.21 14.32 -27.29
N MET A 80 -3.51 14.04 -26.04
CA MET A 80 -4.86 13.62 -25.64
C MET A 80 -5.61 14.79 -25.00
N VAL A 81 -6.85 15.00 -25.43
CA VAL A 81 -7.72 16.06 -24.94
C VAL A 81 -8.91 15.44 -24.23
N ASN A 82 -9.08 15.74 -22.95
CA ASN A 82 -10.15 15.16 -22.15
C ASN A 82 -11.45 15.95 -22.32
N ILE A 83 -12.33 15.46 -23.20
CA ILE A 83 -13.66 16.05 -23.43
C ILE A 83 -14.78 15.25 -22.76
N ARG A 84 -14.43 14.22 -21.99
CA ARG A 84 -15.42 13.45 -21.21
C ARG A 84 -15.52 14.00 -19.78
N GLU A 85 -14.53 13.78 -18.95
CA GLU A 85 -14.56 14.19 -17.54
C GLU A 85 -14.50 15.70 -17.39
N GLN A 86 -13.71 16.38 -18.24
CA GLN A 86 -13.51 17.84 -18.15
C GLN A 86 -14.56 18.65 -18.92
N CYS A 87 -15.44 17.99 -19.67
CA CYS A 87 -16.44 18.68 -20.49
C CYS A 87 -17.82 18.03 -20.39
N SER A 88 -18.01 16.87 -21.01
CA SER A 88 -19.30 16.18 -21.10
C SER A 88 -19.94 15.90 -19.74
N PHE A 89 -19.16 15.48 -18.74
CA PHE A 89 -19.67 15.14 -17.39
C PHE A 89 -20.07 16.39 -16.59
N VAL A 90 -19.30 17.47 -16.72
CA VAL A 90 -19.56 18.69 -15.94
C VAL A 90 -20.56 19.63 -16.59
N HIS A 91 -21.00 19.33 -17.82
CA HIS A 91 -21.99 20.12 -18.56
C HIS A 91 -23.10 19.22 -19.14
N ALA A 92 -23.55 18.23 -18.35
CA ALA A 92 -24.47 17.20 -18.83
C ALA A 92 -25.82 17.78 -19.32
N ASP A 93 -26.24 18.89 -18.74
CA ASP A 93 -27.54 19.50 -19.01
C ASP A 93 -27.49 20.64 -20.03
N ASP A 94 -26.32 20.91 -20.66
CA ASP A 94 -26.13 22.05 -21.56
C ASP A 94 -25.29 21.63 -22.77
N LYS A 95 -25.92 21.01 -23.72
CA LYS A 95 -25.26 20.45 -24.93
C LYS A 95 -24.56 21.52 -25.76
N GLU A 96 -25.18 22.71 -25.89
CA GLU A 96 -24.61 23.80 -26.70
C GLU A 96 -23.28 24.27 -26.12
N ASN A 97 -23.27 24.63 -24.82
CA ASN A 97 -22.05 25.11 -24.17
C ASN A 97 -21.03 24.00 -23.97
N ALA A 98 -21.45 22.75 -23.76
CA ALA A 98 -20.55 21.59 -23.75
C ALA A 98 -19.83 21.44 -25.10
N THR A 99 -20.57 21.60 -26.22
CA THR A 99 -19.98 21.50 -27.56
C THR A 99 -18.98 22.64 -27.79
N LYS A 100 -19.34 23.88 -27.44
CA LYS A 100 -18.43 25.04 -27.52
C LYS A 100 -17.15 24.80 -26.71
N LYS A 101 -17.30 24.30 -25.48
CA LYS A 101 -16.15 23.99 -24.61
C LYS A 101 -15.28 22.88 -25.21
N ALA A 102 -15.90 21.82 -25.77
CA ALA A 102 -15.16 20.75 -26.44
C ALA A 102 -14.31 21.29 -27.59
N ILE A 103 -14.88 22.17 -28.42
CA ILE A 103 -14.13 22.83 -29.51
C ILE A 103 -12.92 23.58 -28.97
N ARG A 104 -13.11 24.39 -27.91
CA ARG A 104 -12.00 25.14 -27.29
C ARG A 104 -10.89 24.21 -26.79
N LEU A 105 -11.27 23.15 -26.07
CA LEU A 105 -10.32 22.18 -25.54
C LEU A 105 -9.52 21.53 -26.67
N VAL A 106 -10.19 21.15 -27.79
CA VAL A 106 -9.52 20.51 -28.91
C VAL A 106 -8.58 21.49 -29.62
N ILE A 107 -8.99 22.76 -29.82
CA ILE A 107 -8.11 23.80 -30.41
C ILE A 107 -6.87 23.99 -29.53
N GLY A 108 -7.07 24.07 -28.20
CA GLY A 108 -5.95 24.15 -27.26
C GLY A 108 -4.98 22.97 -27.44
N GLY A 109 -5.53 21.76 -27.50
CA GLY A 109 -4.75 20.55 -27.71
C GLY A 109 -4.01 20.56 -29.06
N ILE A 110 -4.63 21.02 -30.13
CA ILE A 110 -3.99 21.14 -31.46
C ILE A 110 -2.82 22.14 -31.40
N ASN A 111 -3.05 23.29 -30.77
CA ASN A 111 -2.00 24.31 -30.67
C ASN A 111 -0.80 23.77 -29.86
N ARG A 112 -1.07 23.05 -28.76
CA ARG A 112 -0.02 22.39 -27.99
C ARG A 112 0.69 21.33 -28.83
N ALA A 113 -0.08 20.54 -29.59
CA ALA A 113 0.48 19.45 -30.42
C ALA A 113 1.51 19.95 -31.42
N ARG A 114 1.34 21.16 -31.97
CA ARG A 114 2.32 21.77 -32.89
C ARG A 114 3.69 21.95 -32.27
N GLU A 115 3.74 22.17 -30.95
CA GLU A 115 4.98 22.42 -30.21
C GLU A 115 5.59 21.17 -29.59
N LEU A 116 4.97 20.00 -29.79
CA LEU A 116 5.50 18.73 -29.26
C LEU A 116 6.81 18.35 -29.96
N GLU A 117 7.69 17.77 -29.18
CA GLU A 117 9.01 17.34 -29.64
C GLU A 117 9.26 15.88 -29.29
N ASN A 118 10.17 15.26 -29.98
CA ASN A 118 10.58 13.90 -29.65
C ASN A 118 11.34 13.91 -28.32
N ILE A 119 11.09 12.93 -27.47
CA ILE A 119 11.76 12.79 -26.17
C ILE A 119 12.72 11.60 -26.28
N PRO A 120 14.01 11.79 -26.01
CA PRO A 120 14.95 10.68 -26.03
C PRO A 120 14.67 9.69 -24.92
N ARG A 121 15.15 8.47 -25.10
CA ARG A 121 15.06 7.39 -24.10
C ARG A 121 16.47 6.87 -23.84
N ILE A 122 16.73 6.44 -22.63
CA ILE A 122 17.99 5.78 -22.27
C ILE A 122 17.72 4.38 -21.77
N GLU A 123 18.62 3.47 -22.06
CA GLU A 123 18.53 2.08 -21.64
C GLU A 123 19.34 1.89 -20.37
N ILE A 124 18.68 1.50 -19.29
CA ILE A 124 19.27 1.31 -17.97
C ILE A 124 19.40 -0.19 -17.73
N PRO A 125 20.59 -0.73 -17.48
CA PRO A 125 20.72 -2.15 -17.13
C PRO A 125 19.96 -2.49 -15.86
N ILE A 126 19.25 -3.62 -15.86
CA ILE A 126 18.44 -4.06 -14.73
C ILE A 126 19.25 -5.03 -13.88
N GLU A 127 19.31 -4.78 -12.56
CA GLU A 127 19.85 -5.71 -11.58
C GLU A 127 18.86 -6.87 -11.39
N ASN A 128 19.28 -8.10 -11.65
CA ASN A 128 18.39 -9.26 -11.53
C ASN A 128 18.27 -9.72 -10.07
N SER A 129 17.79 -8.81 -9.23
CA SER A 129 17.55 -9.07 -7.80
C SER A 129 16.41 -8.19 -7.31
N VAL A 130 15.78 -8.58 -6.22
CA VAL A 130 14.63 -7.87 -5.66
C VAL A 130 14.79 -7.73 -4.14
N LEU A 131 14.37 -6.58 -3.62
CA LEU A 131 14.21 -6.35 -2.18
C LEU A 131 12.74 -6.58 -1.82
N VAL A 132 12.49 -7.44 -0.84
CA VAL A 132 11.15 -7.60 -0.25
C VAL A 132 11.22 -7.07 1.18
N VAL A 133 10.39 -6.07 1.49
CA VAL A 133 10.37 -5.36 2.78
C VAL A 133 9.20 -5.89 3.62
N GLY A 134 9.54 -6.61 4.69
CA GLY A 134 8.58 -7.26 5.58
C GLY A 134 8.43 -8.74 5.28
N ALA A 135 8.68 -9.57 6.28
CA ALA A 135 8.62 -11.04 6.16
C ALA A 135 7.42 -11.62 6.90
N GLY A 136 6.26 -10.97 6.76
CA GLY A 136 4.97 -11.57 7.08
C GLY A 136 4.51 -12.50 5.95
N ILE A 137 3.27 -13.00 6.03
CA ILE A 137 2.74 -13.98 5.07
C ILE A 137 2.83 -13.47 3.62
N ALA A 138 2.55 -12.19 3.38
CA ALA A 138 2.61 -11.61 2.04
C ALA A 138 4.05 -11.57 1.52
N GLY A 139 4.97 -10.99 2.30
CA GLY A 139 6.36 -10.84 1.88
C GLY A 139 7.05 -12.19 1.63
N MET A 140 6.80 -13.19 2.49
CA MET A 140 7.38 -14.52 2.31
C MET A 140 6.87 -15.21 1.04
N ASN A 141 5.56 -15.07 0.73
CA ASN A 141 5.00 -15.66 -0.50
C ASN A 141 5.57 -14.98 -1.75
N ALA A 142 5.69 -13.64 -1.74
CA ALA A 142 6.32 -12.91 -2.85
C ALA A 142 7.78 -13.34 -3.02
N ALA A 143 8.53 -13.45 -1.91
CA ALA A 143 9.95 -13.83 -1.92
C ALA A 143 10.14 -15.25 -2.47
N LEU A 144 9.33 -16.21 -2.01
CA LEU A 144 9.41 -17.62 -2.45
C LEU A 144 9.05 -17.75 -3.94
N ASP A 145 8.03 -17.03 -4.41
CA ASP A 145 7.64 -17.09 -5.81
C ASP A 145 8.76 -16.58 -6.72
N LEU A 146 9.34 -15.43 -6.39
CA LEU A 146 10.45 -14.85 -7.17
C LEU A 146 11.70 -15.74 -7.09
N ALA A 147 12.04 -16.23 -5.91
CA ALA A 147 13.22 -17.09 -5.70
C ALA A 147 13.10 -18.40 -6.48
N SER A 148 11.90 -18.98 -6.58
CA SER A 148 11.66 -20.20 -7.35
C SER A 148 11.82 -19.99 -8.86
N GLN A 149 11.72 -18.75 -9.32
CA GLN A 149 11.98 -18.35 -10.71
C GLN A 149 13.49 -18.09 -10.97
N GLY A 150 14.34 -18.25 -9.94
CA GLY A 150 15.79 -18.04 -10.06
C GLY A 150 16.24 -16.63 -9.76
N ILE A 151 15.34 -15.76 -9.31
CA ILE A 151 15.67 -14.36 -8.99
C ILE A 151 16.25 -14.29 -7.57
N LYS A 152 17.35 -13.54 -7.39
CA LYS A 152 17.93 -13.28 -6.06
C LYS A 152 17.01 -12.36 -5.26
N VAL A 153 16.64 -12.78 -4.05
CA VAL A 153 15.73 -12.03 -3.16
C VAL A 153 16.46 -11.65 -1.88
N TYR A 154 16.42 -10.38 -1.53
CA TYR A 154 16.81 -9.88 -0.19
C TYR A 154 15.51 -9.66 0.59
N LEU A 155 15.24 -10.55 1.56
CA LEU A 155 14.02 -10.49 2.39
C LEU A 155 14.38 -9.84 3.72
N VAL A 156 13.95 -8.57 3.91
CA VAL A 156 14.34 -7.75 5.07
C VAL A 156 13.16 -7.65 6.03
N GLU A 157 13.42 -7.95 7.33
CA GLU A 157 12.42 -7.91 8.40
C GLU A 157 12.95 -7.09 9.58
N LYS A 158 12.14 -6.14 10.06
CA LYS A 158 12.53 -5.30 11.20
C LYS A 158 12.48 -6.07 12.52
N GLU A 159 11.59 -7.05 12.64
CA GLU A 159 11.49 -7.87 13.84
C GLU A 159 12.62 -8.91 13.89
N ALA A 160 12.86 -9.44 15.08
CA ALA A 160 13.92 -10.43 15.30
C ALA A 160 13.63 -11.79 14.64
N THR A 161 12.40 -12.01 14.20
CA THR A 161 11.92 -13.24 13.58
C THR A 161 10.90 -12.90 12.48
N ILE A 162 10.79 -13.78 11.49
CA ILE A 162 9.77 -13.66 10.45
C ILE A 162 8.45 -14.28 10.89
N GLY A 163 7.38 -14.09 10.11
CA GLY A 163 6.03 -14.61 10.37
C GLY A 163 4.97 -13.53 10.50
N GLY A 164 5.34 -12.35 10.97
CA GLY A 164 4.42 -11.22 11.12
C GLY A 164 3.25 -11.51 12.06
N LYS A 165 2.15 -10.80 11.86
CA LYS A 165 0.95 -10.93 12.71
C LYS A 165 0.31 -12.32 12.65
N MET A 166 0.48 -13.06 11.53
CA MET A 166 -0.09 -14.40 11.41
C MET A 166 0.49 -15.37 12.46
N ALA A 167 1.74 -15.15 12.88
CA ALA A 167 2.37 -15.98 13.91
C ALA A 167 1.69 -15.83 15.30
N GLN A 168 0.92 -14.75 15.50
CA GLN A 168 0.20 -14.48 16.76
C GLN A 168 -1.21 -15.10 16.79
N LEU A 169 -1.71 -15.59 15.63
CA LEU A 169 -3.07 -16.15 15.51
C LEU A 169 -3.09 -17.62 15.94
N ASP A 170 -4.15 -18.03 16.64
CA ASP A 170 -4.37 -19.45 16.95
C ASP A 170 -4.85 -20.19 15.70
N ARG A 171 -5.98 -19.76 15.13
CA ARG A 171 -6.54 -20.35 13.91
C ARG A 171 -6.83 -19.28 12.87
N ILE A 172 -7.07 -19.73 11.64
CA ILE A 172 -7.38 -18.85 10.51
C ILE A 172 -8.74 -19.22 9.93
N PHE A 173 -9.52 -18.19 9.54
CA PHE A 173 -10.83 -18.39 8.90
C PHE A 173 -10.67 -18.45 7.38
N PRO A 174 -11.57 -19.10 6.65
CA PRO A 174 -12.74 -19.86 7.10
C PRO A 174 -12.48 -21.36 7.31
N THR A 175 -11.22 -21.80 7.22
CA THR A 175 -10.87 -23.23 7.24
C THR A 175 -10.66 -23.77 8.64
N ASP A 176 -10.50 -22.91 9.64
CA ASP A 176 -10.16 -23.24 11.04
C ASP A 176 -8.81 -23.99 11.16
N ASP A 177 -7.92 -23.85 10.18
CA ASP A 177 -6.56 -24.36 10.25
C ASP A 177 -5.75 -23.63 11.33
N CYS A 178 -4.85 -24.36 11.97
CA CYS A 178 -3.90 -23.78 12.93
C CYS A 178 -2.98 -22.77 12.22
N GLY A 179 -2.96 -21.54 12.72
CA GLY A 179 -2.18 -20.44 12.12
C GLY A 179 -0.71 -20.77 11.96
N ILE A 180 -0.09 -21.33 13.00
CA ILE A 180 1.32 -21.67 12.97
C ILE A 180 1.62 -22.94 12.18
N UNK A 181 0.79 -23.68 12.07
CA UNK A 181 0.91 -24.80 11.38
C UNK A 181 1.02 -24.64 10.03
N VAL A 182 0.18 -23.72 9.49
CA VAL A 182 0.25 -23.32 8.07
C VAL A 182 1.49 -22.46 7.80
N LEU A 183 1.80 -21.55 8.73
CA LEU A 183 2.85 -20.55 8.56
C LEU A 183 4.27 -21.11 8.65
N ALA A 184 4.53 -22.03 9.58
CA ALA A 184 5.90 -22.50 9.88
C ALA A 184 6.62 -23.12 8.67
N PRO A 185 5.99 -23.96 7.84
CA PRO A 185 6.66 -24.45 6.63
C PRO A 185 7.08 -23.34 5.68
N ILE A 186 6.27 -22.28 5.54
CA ILE A 186 6.58 -21.13 4.69
C ILE A 186 7.81 -20.39 5.26
N MET A 187 7.84 -20.19 6.58
CA MET A 187 8.98 -19.55 7.28
C MET A 187 10.27 -20.33 7.04
N VAL A 188 10.22 -21.66 7.22
CA VAL A 188 11.39 -22.54 7.02
C VAL A 188 11.84 -22.50 5.56
N ASN A 189 10.91 -22.59 4.62
CA ASN A 189 11.24 -22.55 3.19
C ASN A 189 11.88 -21.20 2.82
N ALA A 190 11.33 -20.10 3.30
CA ALA A 190 11.89 -18.76 3.03
C ALA A 190 13.30 -18.61 3.60
N SER A 191 13.56 -19.18 4.79
CA SER A 191 14.87 -19.06 5.44
C SER A 191 15.95 -19.95 4.82
N LYS A 192 15.55 -21.05 4.13
CA LYS A 192 16.48 -22.03 3.57
C LYS A 192 16.64 -21.96 2.05
N HIS A 193 15.82 -21.16 1.38
CA HIS A 193 15.84 -21.09 -0.08
C HIS A 193 17.16 -20.48 -0.56
N PRO A 194 17.89 -21.16 -1.50
CA PRO A 194 19.23 -20.67 -1.90
C PRO A 194 19.24 -19.28 -2.55
N ASN A 195 18.11 -18.85 -3.13
CA ASN A 195 18.00 -17.54 -3.76
C ASN A 195 17.43 -16.48 -2.82
N ILE A 196 17.13 -16.80 -1.55
CA ILE A 196 16.65 -15.83 -0.57
C ILE A 196 17.76 -15.56 0.46
N GLU A 197 18.12 -14.31 0.60
CA GLU A 197 18.97 -13.84 1.69
C GLU A 197 18.05 -13.16 2.72
N LEU A 198 17.88 -13.85 3.85
CA LEU A 198 17.00 -13.39 4.94
C LEU A 198 17.79 -12.48 5.88
N ILE A 199 17.33 -11.25 6.04
CA ILE A 199 17.97 -10.22 6.87
C ILE A 199 16.95 -9.76 7.91
N THR A 200 17.03 -10.31 9.13
CA THR A 200 16.11 -10.01 10.23
C THR A 200 16.70 -9.00 11.22
N TYR A 201 15.83 -8.41 12.03
CA TYR A 201 16.16 -7.42 13.04
C TYR A 201 16.89 -6.23 12.40
N SER A 202 16.33 -5.74 11.28
CA SER A 202 17.03 -4.80 10.40
C SER A 202 16.12 -3.72 9.84
N ASP A 203 16.66 -2.52 9.71
CA ASP A 203 15.95 -1.34 9.18
C ASP A 203 16.57 -0.90 7.86
N ILE A 204 15.72 -0.48 6.93
CA ILE A 204 16.18 0.20 5.71
C ILE A 204 16.37 1.67 6.08
N ILE A 205 17.60 2.17 5.98
CA ILE A 205 17.95 3.52 6.44
C ILE A 205 18.23 4.49 5.29
N GLU A 206 18.61 3.97 4.11
CA GLU A 206 18.81 4.81 2.92
C GLU A 206 18.29 4.08 1.69
N PHE A 207 17.71 4.84 0.78
CA PHE A 207 17.18 4.33 -0.48
C PHE A 207 17.42 5.37 -1.57
N SER A 208 17.98 4.94 -2.70
CA SER A 208 18.28 5.85 -3.83
C SER A 208 18.36 5.05 -5.12
N GLY A 209 18.57 5.74 -6.23
CA GLY A 209 18.72 5.09 -7.52
C GLY A 209 17.51 5.30 -8.42
N ILE A 210 17.39 4.44 -9.40
CA ILE A 210 16.42 4.55 -10.51
C ILE A 210 15.80 3.19 -10.80
N THR A 211 14.72 3.18 -11.55
CA THR A 211 14.03 1.95 -11.97
C THR A 211 15.02 0.95 -12.56
N GLY A 212 15.01 -0.27 -12.04
CA GLY A 212 15.93 -1.33 -12.46
C GLY A 212 17.28 -1.31 -11.75
N SER A 213 17.58 -0.26 -10.97
CA SER A 213 18.91 -0.11 -10.34
C SER A 213 18.81 0.76 -9.09
N TYR A 214 18.23 0.19 -8.02
CA TYR A 214 18.08 0.83 -6.72
C TYR A 214 19.22 0.46 -5.79
N ASN A 215 19.72 1.42 -5.04
CA ASN A 215 20.73 1.23 -3.99
C ASN A 215 20.03 1.32 -2.63
N VAL A 216 20.27 0.35 -1.77
CA VAL A 216 19.60 0.24 -0.47
C VAL A 216 20.65 0.03 0.60
N ARG A 217 20.60 0.82 1.66
CA ARG A 217 21.44 0.64 2.83
C ARG A 217 20.59 0.11 3.98
N ILE A 218 21.01 -1.03 4.53
CA ILE A 218 20.31 -1.76 5.58
C ILE A 218 21.19 -1.70 6.84
N ARG A 219 20.57 -1.34 7.98
CA ARG A 219 21.21 -1.42 9.30
C ARG A 219 20.68 -2.67 9.99
N LYS A 220 21.57 -3.63 10.30
CA LYS A 220 21.26 -4.78 11.13
C LYS A 220 21.46 -4.36 12.60
N ASN A 221 20.44 -4.47 13.39
CA ASN A 221 20.49 -4.08 14.80
C ASN A 221 21.19 -5.16 15.63
N PRO A 222 21.97 -4.77 16.66
CA PRO A 222 22.67 -5.76 17.48
C PRO A 222 21.69 -6.57 18.31
N ARG A 223 21.79 -7.90 18.22
CA ARG A 223 21.01 -8.82 19.07
C ARG A 223 21.68 -8.99 20.44
N TYR A 224 22.93 -8.57 20.56
CA TYR A 224 23.83 -8.85 21.69
C TYR A 224 23.99 -10.35 21.91
N VAL A 225 23.74 -11.13 20.84
CA VAL A 225 23.87 -12.58 20.77
C VAL A 225 24.44 -12.89 19.37
N ASP A 226 25.57 -13.58 19.35
CA ASP A 226 26.23 -14.00 18.12
C ASP A 226 25.37 -15.05 17.39
N PRO A 227 24.85 -14.76 16.19
CA PRO A 227 23.93 -15.66 15.50
C PRO A 227 24.61 -16.97 15.05
N ASP A 228 25.92 -16.97 14.84
CA ASP A 228 26.66 -18.14 14.38
C ASP A 228 26.94 -19.12 15.53
N LYS A 229 26.91 -18.64 16.77
CA LYS A 229 27.14 -19.44 17.97
C LYS A 229 25.85 -19.85 18.68
N CYS A 230 24.79 -19.07 18.52
CA CYS A 230 23.53 -19.32 19.23
C CYS A 230 22.77 -20.50 18.61
N THR A 231 22.50 -21.53 19.38
CA THR A 231 21.73 -22.70 18.92
C THR A 231 20.22 -22.58 19.17
N GLY A 232 19.77 -21.47 19.78
CA GLY A 232 18.35 -21.29 20.12
C GLY A 232 17.84 -22.21 21.22
N CYS A 233 18.74 -22.71 22.08
CA CYS A 233 18.38 -23.69 23.13
C CYS A 233 17.54 -23.11 24.26
N GLY A 234 17.57 -21.78 24.46
CA GLY A 234 16.74 -21.09 25.47
C GLY A 234 17.27 -21.13 26.90
N LEU A 235 18.42 -21.76 27.17
CA LEU A 235 18.96 -21.82 28.56
C LEU A 235 19.17 -20.44 29.16
N CYS A 236 19.64 -19.49 28.36
CA CYS A 236 19.89 -18.11 28.80
C CYS A 236 18.60 -17.41 29.27
N THR A 237 17.45 -17.71 28.64
CA THR A 237 16.18 -17.06 28.99
C THR A 237 15.69 -17.48 30.38
N THR A 238 16.01 -18.71 30.81
CA THR A 238 15.59 -19.22 32.13
C THR A 238 16.40 -18.62 33.28
N LYS A 239 17.51 -17.94 32.98
CA LYS A 239 18.42 -17.37 34.02
C LYS A 239 18.34 -15.86 34.12
N CYS A 240 17.51 -15.24 33.32
CA CYS A 240 17.31 -13.77 33.35
C CYS A 240 16.48 -13.42 34.58
N PRO A 241 16.96 -12.51 35.48
CA PRO A 241 16.18 -12.11 36.63
C PRO A 241 15.11 -11.05 36.32
N ILE A 242 15.11 -10.52 35.10
CA ILE A 242 14.13 -9.52 34.68
C ILE A 242 12.84 -10.23 34.27
N SER A 243 11.70 -9.67 34.66
CA SER A 243 10.38 -10.04 34.19
C SER A 243 9.67 -8.79 33.71
N MET A 244 9.19 -8.82 32.46
CA MET A 244 8.52 -7.70 31.83
C MET A 244 7.46 -8.22 30.85
N PRO A 245 6.46 -7.40 30.48
CA PRO A 245 5.45 -7.86 29.54
C PRO A 245 6.05 -8.33 28.21
N ASN A 246 5.56 -9.46 27.70
CA ASN A 246 5.98 -10.02 26.41
C ASN A 246 5.17 -9.37 25.27
N GLU A 247 5.81 -8.62 24.41
CA GLU A 247 5.17 -7.91 23.30
C GLU A 247 4.54 -8.88 22.28
N PHE A 248 5.17 -10.04 22.06
CA PHE A 248 4.61 -11.05 21.15
C PHE A 248 3.27 -11.57 21.69
N ASP A 249 3.14 -11.71 23.00
CA ASP A 249 1.91 -12.12 23.68
C ASP A 249 1.01 -10.93 24.07
N ARG A 250 1.27 -9.76 23.50
CA ARG A 250 0.47 -8.55 23.69
C ARG A 250 0.41 -8.10 25.18
N GLY A 251 1.44 -8.45 25.93
CA GLY A 251 1.55 -8.09 27.34
C GLY A 251 0.83 -9.02 28.32
N ILE A 252 0.14 -10.05 27.83
CA ILE A 252 -0.52 -11.05 28.70
C ILE A 252 0.53 -11.96 29.36
N GLY A 253 1.56 -12.35 28.59
CA GLY A 253 2.68 -13.13 29.09
C GLY A 253 3.84 -12.24 29.51
N GLU A 254 4.83 -12.87 30.15
CA GLU A 254 6.06 -12.19 30.60
C GLU A 254 7.27 -12.76 29.87
N ARG A 255 8.34 -11.94 29.76
CA ARG A 255 9.63 -12.36 29.22
C ARG A 255 10.78 -11.72 30.01
N GLY A 256 11.95 -12.33 29.88
CA GLY A 256 13.17 -11.73 30.39
C GLY A 256 13.72 -10.62 29.50
N ALA A 257 14.77 -9.95 29.93
CA ALA A 257 15.52 -9.02 29.06
C ALA A 257 16.22 -9.78 27.94
N ILE A 258 16.63 -11.04 28.17
CA ILE A 258 17.06 -11.94 27.10
C ILE A 258 15.93 -12.93 26.81
N TYR A 259 15.58 -13.10 25.55
CA TYR A 259 14.41 -13.88 25.16
C TYR A 259 14.53 -14.43 23.74
N ILE A 260 13.70 -15.40 23.41
CA ILE A 260 13.42 -15.89 22.04
C ILE A 260 11.96 -15.48 21.77
N PRO A 261 11.64 -14.80 20.65
CA PRO A 261 10.30 -14.22 20.45
C PRO A 261 9.13 -15.19 20.62
N PHE A 262 9.24 -16.40 20.06
CA PHE A 262 8.25 -17.47 20.26
C PHE A 262 8.90 -18.84 19.86
N PRO A 263 8.30 -19.99 20.25
CA PRO A 263 8.97 -21.28 20.09
C PRO A 263 9.35 -21.67 18.65
N GLN A 264 8.55 -21.27 17.65
CA GLN A 264 8.78 -21.55 16.23
C GLN A 264 9.47 -20.41 15.49
N ALA A 265 10.09 -19.47 16.19
CA ALA A 265 10.79 -18.32 15.61
C ALA A 265 11.80 -18.76 14.53
N VAL A 266 11.92 -17.97 13.47
CA VAL A 266 12.89 -18.17 12.38
C VAL A 266 13.53 -16.81 12.08
N PRO A 267 14.85 -16.67 12.25
CA PRO A 267 15.76 -17.63 12.89
C PRO A 267 15.43 -17.82 14.39
N LYS A 268 15.67 -19.01 14.91
CA LYS A 268 15.44 -19.28 16.33
C LYS A 268 16.69 -18.89 17.13
N LEU A 269 16.77 -17.60 17.43
CA LEU A 269 17.93 -17.01 18.10
C LEU A 269 17.44 -16.19 19.30
N ALA A 270 18.21 -16.19 20.36
CA ALA A 270 17.97 -15.27 21.48
C ALA A 270 18.38 -13.85 21.08
N LEU A 271 17.82 -12.87 21.78
CA LEU A 271 18.25 -11.48 21.68
C LEU A 271 18.09 -10.81 23.03
N ILE A 272 18.86 -9.76 23.28
CA ILE A 272 18.83 -9.00 24.53
C ILE A 272 18.18 -7.63 24.25
N ASP A 273 17.13 -7.33 25.02
CA ASP A 273 16.56 -6.00 25.12
C ASP A 273 17.51 -5.18 26.00
N LYS A 274 18.36 -4.39 25.37
CA LYS A 274 19.45 -3.67 26.05
C LYS A 274 18.92 -2.64 27.05
N GLU A 275 17.73 -2.06 26.75
CA GLU A 275 17.11 -1.06 27.64
C GLU A 275 16.60 -1.68 28.93
N ALA A 276 16.13 -2.92 28.86
CA ALA A 276 15.64 -3.66 30.04
C ALA A 276 16.75 -4.41 30.79
N CYS A 277 17.88 -4.64 30.14
CA CYS A 277 18.96 -5.49 30.63
C CYS A 277 19.79 -4.76 31.70
N ILE A 278 19.96 -5.40 32.88
CA ILE A 278 20.78 -4.88 33.99
C ILE A 278 22.24 -5.37 33.94
N GLU A 279 22.62 -6.04 32.86
CA GLU A 279 23.99 -6.57 32.62
C GLU A 279 24.53 -7.45 33.75
N CYS A 280 23.69 -8.24 34.42
CA CYS A 280 24.09 -9.16 35.50
C CYS A 280 24.93 -10.35 35.00
N LYS A 281 25.01 -10.57 33.67
CA LYS A 281 25.80 -11.60 32.98
C LYS A 281 25.40 -13.05 33.32
N SER A 282 24.22 -13.27 33.91
CA SER A 282 23.73 -14.63 34.16
C SER A 282 23.54 -15.45 32.90
N CYS A 283 23.04 -14.81 31.84
CA CYS A 283 22.87 -15.44 30.50
C CYS A 283 24.22 -15.83 29.88
N GLU A 284 25.24 -14.95 30.04
CA GLU A 284 26.59 -15.18 29.51
C GLU A 284 27.21 -16.44 30.19
N ARG A 285 27.15 -16.49 31.54
CA ARG A 285 27.69 -17.62 32.29
C ARG A 285 26.99 -18.95 32.01
N THR A 286 25.75 -18.93 31.57
CA THR A 286 24.94 -20.13 31.31
C THR A 286 25.01 -20.59 29.85
N CYS A 287 25.45 -19.75 28.93
CA CYS A 287 25.41 -20.07 27.50
C CYS A 287 26.49 -21.08 27.11
N PRO A 288 26.12 -22.32 26.72
CA PRO A 288 27.12 -23.32 26.36
C PRO A 288 27.86 -23.01 25.04
N GLY A 289 27.27 -22.19 24.18
CA GLY A 289 27.88 -21.77 22.92
C GLY A 289 28.67 -20.48 23.01
N GLU A 290 28.77 -19.88 24.21
CA GLU A 290 29.45 -18.58 24.42
C GLU A 290 28.99 -17.53 23.39
N ALA A 291 27.67 -17.47 23.17
CA ALA A 291 27.08 -16.62 22.13
C ALA A 291 26.77 -15.19 22.58
N ILE A 292 26.85 -14.89 23.88
CA ILE A 292 26.46 -13.57 24.40
C ILE A 292 27.59 -12.57 24.16
N ASP A 293 27.25 -11.42 23.57
CA ASP A 293 28.20 -10.35 23.25
C ASP A 293 27.57 -8.97 23.52
N PHE A 294 27.82 -8.43 24.70
CA PHE A 294 27.26 -7.14 25.13
C PHE A 294 27.85 -5.93 24.38
N GLU A 295 28.97 -6.14 23.66
CA GLU A 295 29.67 -5.09 22.91
C GLU A 295 29.32 -5.08 21.40
N GLN A 296 28.35 -5.91 20.99
CA GLN A 296 27.94 -6.00 19.58
C GLN A 296 27.45 -4.63 19.07
N GLU A 297 27.95 -4.21 17.92
CA GLU A 297 27.60 -2.94 17.27
C GLU A 297 26.67 -3.19 16.06
N PRO A 298 25.92 -2.18 15.64
CA PRO A 298 25.13 -2.30 14.41
C PRO A 298 26.01 -2.57 13.18
N GLU A 299 25.53 -3.47 12.31
CA GLU A 299 26.20 -3.80 11.05
C GLU A 299 25.45 -3.13 9.89
N TYR A 300 26.17 -2.66 8.89
CA TYR A 300 25.59 -1.98 7.72
C TYR A 300 25.85 -2.81 6.47
N VAL A 301 24.79 -3.02 5.68
CA VAL A 301 24.87 -3.80 4.44
C VAL A 301 24.32 -2.92 3.31
N ASP A 302 25.12 -2.76 2.26
CA ASP A 302 24.71 -2.06 1.05
C ASP A 302 24.39 -3.09 -0.04
N ILE A 303 23.18 -3.00 -0.61
CA ILE A 303 22.74 -3.91 -1.68
C ILE A 303 22.25 -3.09 -2.88
N LYS A 304 22.23 -3.74 -4.03
CA LYS A 304 21.70 -3.16 -5.27
C LYS A 304 20.64 -4.11 -5.82
N VAL A 305 19.47 -3.57 -6.18
CA VAL A 305 18.33 -4.38 -6.61
C VAL A 305 17.61 -3.72 -7.79
N GLY A 306 17.00 -4.55 -8.65
CA GLY A 306 16.24 -4.05 -9.81
C GLY A 306 14.79 -3.69 -9.48
N ALA A 307 14.24 -4.27 -8.41
CA ALA A 307 12.85 -4.03 -8.01
C ALA A 307 12.70 -4.12 -6.50
N VAL A 308 11.57 -3.58 -6.00
CA VAL A 308 11.23 -3.60 -4.56
C VAL A 308 9.77 -4.03 -4.40
N ILE A 309 9.48 -4.89 -3.43
CA ILE A 309 8.12 -5.23 -3.01
C ILE A 309 7.95 -4.85 -1.53
N ILE A 310 6.93 -4.05 -1.24
CA ILE A 310 6.65 -3.58 0.11
C ILE A 310 5.49 -4.38 0.70
N ALA A 311 5.76 -5.09 1.81
CA ALA A 311 4.84 -5.99 2.50
C ALA A 311 4.89 -5.75 4.01
N THR A 312 4.89 -4.49 4.43
CA THR A 312 5.13 -4.04 5.81
C THR A 312 3.96 -4.31 6.77
N GLY A 313 2.85 -4.86 6.28
CA GLY A 313 1.75 -5.30 7.12
C GLY A 313 0.93 -4.17 7.73
N TRP A 314 0.49 -4.36 9.00
CA TRP A 314 -0.47 -3.48 9.67
C TRP A 314 -0.24 -3.47 11.17
N ASP A 315 -0.80 -2.45 11.83
CA ASP A 315 -0.89 -2.39 13.29
C ASP A 315 -2.35 -2.23 13.73
N GLU A 316 -2.63 -2.50 15.00
CA GLU A 316 -3.96 -2.31 15.58
C GLU A 316 -4.22 -0.81 15.83
N TYR A 317 -5.46 -0.40 15.61
CA TYR A 317 -5.93 0.92 16.02
C TYR A 317 -5.56 1.16 17.50
N PRO A 318 -4.95 2.32 17.84
CA PRO A 318 -4.42 2.54 19.18
C PRO A 318 -5.52 2.84 20.20
N ILE A 319 -6.31 1.84 20.54
CA ILE A 319 -7.43 1.98 21.49
C ILE A 319 -6.96 2.41 22.89
N TRP A 320 -5.69 2.16 23.21
CA TRP A 320 -5.08 2.62 24.47
C TRP A 320 -4.98 4.15 24.57
N GLU A 321 -5.15 4.85 23.46
CA GLU A 321 -5.18 6.33 23.43
C GLU A 321 -6.60 6.89 23.63
N SER A 322 -7.59 6.00 23.83
CA SER A 322 -9.01 6.37 23.93
C SER A 322 -9.64 5.72 25.18
N ASN A 323 -10.52 6.44 25.84
CA ASN A 323 -11.28 5.93 26.97
C ASN A 323 -12.62 5.32 26.56
N GLU A 324 -12.88 5.21 25.25
CA GLU A 324 -14.21 4.81 24.72
C GLU A 324 -14.73 3.49 25.31
N TYR A 325 -13.85 2.48 25.40
CA TYR A 325 -14.21 1.14 25.91
C TYR A 325 -13.39 0.73 27.14
N LYS A 326 -12.76 1.67 27.82
CA LYS A 326 -12.01 1.45 29.07
C LYS A 326 -10.84 0.46 28.94
N TYR A 327 -10.32 0.24 27.74
CA TYR A 327 -9.13 -0.59 27.52
C TYR A 327 -7.93 0.03 28.29
N GLY A 328 -7.21 -0.82 29.01
CA GLY A 328 -6.10 -0.36 29.87
C GLY A 328 -6.53 0.22 31.22
N ILE A 329 -7.86 0.38 31.42
CA ILE A 329 -8.45 0.86 32.69
C ILE A 329 -9.11 -0.31 33.45
N TYR A 330 -9.96 -1.07 32.72
CA TYR A 330 -10.56 -2.29 33.28
C TYR A 330 -9.77 -3.49 32.76
N PRO A 331 -9.21 -4.34 33.62
CA PRO A 331 -8.32 -5.43 33.17
C PRO A 331 -9.00 -6.46 32.30
N ASP A 332 -10.32 -6.64 32.42
CA ASP A 332 -11.09 -7.63 31.65
C ASP A 332 -11.66 -7.04 30.33
N VAL A 333 -11.05 -5.94 29.83
CA VAL A 333 -11.27 -5.43 28.46
C VAL A 333 -10.01 -5.71 27.68
N ILE A 334 -10.10 -6.63 26.71
CA ILE A 334 -8.95 -7.10 25.90
C ILE A 334 -9.26 -6.92 24.40
N THR A 335 -8.25 -7.06 23.55
CA THR A 335 -8.41 -7.04 22.10
C THR A 335 -8.54 -8.46 21.53
N GLN A 336 -8.94 -8.55 20.25
CA GLN A 336 -9.03 -9.85 19.57
C GLN A 336 -7.65 -10.55 19.50
N ILE A 337 -6.56 -9.82 19.30
CA ILE A 337 -5.22 -10.44 19.24
C ILE A 337 -4.80 -10.94 20.63
N GLU A 338 -5.15 -10.24 21.67
CA GLU A 338 -4.92 -10.72 23.05
C GLU A 338 -5.67 -12.03 23.29
N LEU A 339 -6.94 -12.11 22.86
CA LEU A 339 -7.70 -13.36 22.92
C LEU A 339 -7.04 -14.47 22.10
N GLU A 340 -6.52 -14.17 20.89
CA GLU A 340 -5.78 -15.14 20.08
C GLU A 340 -4.59 -15.73 20.84
N ARG A 341 -3.88 -14.88 21.59
CA ARG A 341 -2.75 -15.35 22.38
C ARG A 341 -3.19 -16.25 23.53
N MET A 342 -4.36 -15.98 24.15
CA MET A 342 -4.93 -16.86 25.19
C MET A 342 -5.39 -18.19 24.59
N LEU A 343 -6.02 -18.17 23.42
CA LEU A 343 -6.54 -19.38 22.76
C LEU A 343 -5.43 -20.30 22.25
N SER A 344 -4.25 -19.75 22.02
CA SER A 344 -3.13 -20.51 21.45
C SER A 344 -2.53 -21.47 22.48
N PRO A 345 -2.39 -22.78 22.15
CA PRO A 345 -1.71 -23.72 23.04
C PRO A 345 -0.25 -23.40 23.33
N ILE A 346 0.37 -22.55 22.50
CA ILE A 346 1.75 -22.08 22.72
C ILE A 346 1.77 -20.64 23.26
N GLY A 347 0.59 -20.13 23.63
CA GLY A 347 0.45 -18.79 24.21
C GLY A 347 0.71 -18.78 25.72
N PRO A 348 0.61 -17.60 26.31
CA PRO A 348 0.99 -17.43 27.74
C PRO A 348 0.07 -18.12 28.74
N THR A 349 -1.08 -18.60 28.29
CA THR A 349 -2.08 -19.25 29.16
C THR A 349 -2.32 -20.73 28.76
N ASP A 350 -1.44 -21.30 27.97
CA ASP A 350 -1.50 -22.72 27.52
C ASP A 350 -2.85 -23.07 26.87
N GLY A 351 -3.45 -22.11 26.15
CA GLY A 351 -4.73 -22.31 25.46
C GLY A 351 -5.97 -22.04 26.32
N HIS A 352 -5.80 -21.61 27.57
CA HIS A 352 -6.94 -21.41 28.49
C HIS A 352 -7.32 -19.93 28.62
N VAL A 353 -8.57 -19.62 28.30
CA VAL A 353 -9.10 -18.25 28.40
C VAL A 353 -9.58 -17.98 29.82
N HIS A 354 -9.10 -16.90 30.40
CA HIS A 354 -9.49 -16.48 31.74
C HIS A 354 -9.51 -14.96 31.86
N ARG A 355 -10.20 -14.47 32.85
CA ARG A 355 -10.25 -13.05 33.20
C ARG A 355 -8.88 -12.63 33.74
N ILE A 356 -8.40 -11.48 33.30
CA ILE A 356 -7.11 -10.92 33.77
C ILE A 356 -7.19 -10.54 35.25
N SER A 357 -8.37 -10.07 35.67
CA SER A 357 -8.56 -9.56 37.05
C SER A 357 -8.48 -10.64 38.16
N ASP A 358 -8.98 -11.85 37.90
CA ASP A 358 -9.10 -12.88 38.94
C ASP A 358 -8.75 -14.31 38.51
N GLY A 359 -8.35 -14.48 37.25
CA GLY A 359 -7.94 -15.77 36.69
C GLY A 359 -9.08 -16.77 36.44
N LYS A 360 -10.35 -16.36 36.63
CA LYS A 360 -11.49 -17.26 36.43
C LYS A 360 -11.91 -17.34 34.95
N ILE A 361 -12.50 -18.46 34.58
CA ILE A 361 -13.11 -18.63 33.26
C ILE A 361 -14.32 -17.69 33.17
N PRO A 362 -14.43 -16.83 32.15
CA PRO A 362 -15.60 -15.95 32.02
C PRO A 362 -16.86 -16.75 31.67
N LYS A 363 -18.00 -16.34 32.19
CA LYS A 363 -19.30 -16.94 31.89
C LYS A 363 -20.01 -16.23 30.74
N LYS A 364 -19.84 -14.91 30.66
CA LYS A 364 -20.45 -14.06 29.62
C LYS A 364 -19.37 -13.19 28.97
N VAL A 365 -19.32 -13.26 27.65
CA VAL A 365 -18.30 -12.56 26.84
C VAL A 365 -19.00 -11.67 25.82
N ALA A 366 -18.61 -10.40 25.76
CA ALA A 366 -19.08 -9.46 24.73
C ALA A 366 -17.95 -9.12 23.76
N MET A 367 -18.19 -9.30 22.46
CA MET A 367 -17.28 -8.84 21.40
C MET A 367 -17.87 -7.58 20.79
N ILE A 368 -17.07 -6.50 20.73
CA ILE A 368 -17.50 -5.20 20.18
C ILE A 368 -16.82 -4.98 18.84
N GLN A 369 -17.63 -4.91 17.77
CA GLN A 369 -17.11 -4.74 16.41
C GLN A 369 -16.82 -3.26 16.08
N CYS A 370 -15.98 -3.04 15.07
CA CYS A 370 -15.70 -1.73 14.47
C CYS A 370 -15.09 -0.72 15.48
N VAL A 371 -14.22 -1.20 16.38
CA VAL A 371 -13.53 -0.32 17.33
C VAL A 371 -12.41 0.41 16.58
N GLY A 372 -12.58 1.73 16.39
CA GLY A 372 -11.66 2.55 15.60
C GLY A 372 -11.82 2.43 14.08
N SER A 373 -12.88 1.73 13.62
CA SER A 373 -13.23 1.59 12.19
C SER A 373 -14.66 2.02 11.95
N ARG A 374 -14.95 2.55 10.75
CA ARG A 374 -16.30 2.95 10.32
C ARG A 374 -16.90 3.98 11.27
N THR A 375 -16.08 4.92 11.73
CA THR A 375 -16.47 5.95 12.70
C THR A 375 -15.81 7.28 12.37
N LEU A 376 -16.50 8.36 12.67
CA LEU A 376 -15.96 9.73 12.46
C LEU A 376 -14.86 10.07 13.50
N ARG A 377 -14.82 9.36 14.63
CA ARG A 377 -13.81 9.58 15.68
C ARG A 377 -12.54 8.75 15.46
N GLY A 378 -12.54 7.89 14.46
CA GLY A 378 -11.41 7.04 14.10
C GLY A 378 -11.31 6.95 12.59
N ASN A 379 -11.11 5.75 12.10
CA ASN A 379 -11.01 5.53 10.65
C ASN A 379 -12.39 5.35 10.04
N GLN A 380 -12.63 6.00 8.89
CA GLN A 380 -13.92 5.89 8.20
C GLN A 380 -14.06 4.60 7.39
N TYR A 381 -12.95 3.95 7.07
CA TYR A 381 -12.95 2.68 6.30
C TYR A 381 -13.24 1.47 7.19
N CYS A 382 -13.63 0.38 6.54
CA CYS A 382 -13.81 -0.93 7.15
C CYS A 382 -12.46 -1.67 7.20
N SER A 383 -12.16 -2.33 8.31
CA SER A 383 -10.93 -3.14 8.46
C SER A 383 -11.04 -4.53 7.84
N ALA A 384 -12.14 -4.83 7.16
CA ALA A 384 -12.37 -5.99 6.29
C ALA A 384 -12.41 -7.37 7.00
N VAL A 385 -11.57 -7.62 8.01
CA VAL A 385 -11.39 -8.95 8.58
C VAL A 385 -11.99 -9.14 9.98
N CYS A 386 -12.25 -8.05 10.70
CA CYS A 386 -12.61 -8.14 12.13
C CYS A 386 -13.94 -8.89 12.40
N CYS A 387 -14.88 -8.85 11.46
CA CYS A 387 -16.12 -9.66 11.59
C CYS A 387 -15.79 -11.16 11.58
N ASN A 388 -14.99 -11.59 10.63
CA ASN A 388 -14.60 -13.02 10.53
C ASN A 388 -13.71 -13.45 11.69
N VAL A 389 -12.84 -12.55 12.20
CA VAL A 389 -12.04 -12.83 13.42
C VAL A 389 -12.97 -13.06 14.61
N ALA A 390 -13.95 -12.19 14.82
CA ALA A 390 -14.92 -12.34 15.93
C ALA A 390 -15.75 -13.61 15.79
N LEU A 391 -16.20 -13.92 14.55
CA LEU A 391 -16.95 -15.16 14.28
C LEU A 391 -16.12 -16.40 14.66
N LYS A 392 -14.87 -16.44 14.19
CA LYS A 392 -13.95 -17.55 14.47
C LYS A 392 -13.70 -17.68 15.98
N ASN A 393 -13.36 -16.57 16.64
CA ASN A 393 -13.03 -16.60 18.06
C ASN A 393 -14.24 -16.94 18.92
N SER A 394 -15.44 -16.49 18.54
CA SER A 394 -16.67 -16.88 19.25
C SER A 394 -16.95 -18.39 19.13
N GLN A 395 -16.68 -18.97 17.94
CA GLN A 395 -16.79 -20.42 17.73
C GLN A 395 -15.79 -21.17 18.63
N LEU A 396 -14.53 -20.71 18.66
CA LEU A 396 -13.50 -21.36 19.46
C LEU A 396 -13.82 -21.32 20.96
N LEU A 397 -14.33 -20.19 21.44
CA LEU A 397 -14.79 -20.07 22.84
C LEU A 397 -15.91 -21.08 23.13
N LYS A 398 -16.89 -21.21 22.24
CA LYS A 398 -18.01 -22.17 22.41
C LYS A 398 -17.54 -23.62 22.36
N GLN A 399 -16.53 -23.93 21.54
CA GLN A 399 -15.95 -25.28 21.44
C GLN A 399 -15.20 -25.66 22.72
N GLU A 400 -14.40 -24.75 23.25
CA GLU A 400 -13.59 -24.99 24.46
C GLU A 400 -14.45 -24.94 25.73
N TYR A 401 -15.41 -24.01 25.78
CA TYR A 401 -16.26 -23.79 26.95
C TYR A 401 -17.73 -23.72 26.48
N PRO A 402 -18.43 -24.88 26.33
CA PRO A 402 -19.79 -24.89 25.79
C PRO A 402 -20.82 -24.04 26.57
N GLU A 403 -20.58 -23.81 27.87
CA GLU A 403 -21.48 -23.06 28.75
C GLU A 403 -21.30 -21.53 28.65
N ILE A 404 -20.21 -21.05 28.04
CA ILE A 404 -19.99 -19.59 27.88
C ILE A 404 -21.10 -18.98 27.03
N GLU A 405 -21.69 -17.88 27.48
CA GLU A 405 -22.57 -17.05 26.68
C GLU A 405 -21.70 -16.05 25.89
N VAL A 406 -21.76 -16.10 24.57
CA VAL A 406 -21.00 -15.18 23.72
C VAL A 406 -21.98 -14.29 22.95
N MET A 407 -21.74 -12.99 22.99
CA MET A 407 -22.53 -12.01 22.24
C MET A 407 -21.62 -11.11 21.41
N ILE A 408 -22.05 -10.83 20.16
CA ILE A 408 -21.32 -9.98 19.22
C ILE A 408 -22.16 -8.72 18.97
N PHE A 409 -21.63 -7.56 19.39
CA PHE A 409 -22.22 -6.25 19.13
C PHE A 409 -21.71 -5.72 17.78
N TYR A 410 -22.63 -5.43 16.85
CA TYR A 410 -22.24 -5.15 15.47
C TYR A 410 -23.12 -4.07 14.81
N ILE A 411 -22.55 -3.40 13.79
CA ILE A 411 -23.28 -2.48 12.91
C ILE A 411 -23.94 -3.28 11.77
N ASP A 412 -23.13 -4.04 11.05
CA ASP A 412 -23.50 -5.08 10.09
C ASP A 412 -22.33 -6.08 10.02
N ILE A 413 -22.63 -7.33 9.72
CA ILE A 413 -21.58 -8.35 9.56
C ILE A 413 -21.13 -8.33 8.11
N ARG A 414 -19.82 -8.15 7.91
CA ARG A 414 -19.19 -8.16 6.60
C ARG A 414 -18.28 -9.37 6.52
N SER A 415 -18.66 -10.31 5.69
CA SER A 415 -17.98 -11.60 5.55
C SER A 415 -17.76 -11.92 4.07
N PRO A 416 -17.01 -11.06 3.36
CA PRO A 416 -16.75 -11.27 1.94
C PRO A 416 -15.75 -12.41 1.73
N ASP A 417 -15.46 -12.73 0.50
CA ASP A 417 -14.58 -13.79 0.03
C ASP A 417 -15.24 -15.17 0.07
N LYS A 418 -14.69 -16.08 -0.73
CA LYS A 418 -15.21 -17.43 -0.91
C LYS A 418 -15.15 -18.23 0.40
N GLY A 419 -16.29 -18.80 0.77
CA GLY A 419 -16.41 -19.65 1.97
C GLY A 419 -16.77 -18.89 3.25
N ASN A 420 -16.62 -17.57 3.26
CA ASN A 420 -16.87 -16.78 4.48
C ASN A 420 -18.36 -16.62 4.79
N GLU A 421 -19.22 -16.52 3.79
CA GLU A 421 -20.68 -16.45 4.01
C GLU A 421 -21.22 -17.76 4.64
N GLU A 422 -20.74 -18.89 4.13
CA GLU A 422 -21.09 -20.21 4.66
C GLU A 422 -20.57 -20.36 6.08
N TYR A 423 -19.36 -19.85 6.34
CA TYR A 423 -18.74 -19.82 7.67
C TYR A 423 -19.60 -19.00 8.65
N TYR A 424 -20.02 -17.80 8.25
CA TYR A 424 -20.89 -16.95 9.05
C TYR A 424 -22.22 -17.65 9.36
N ARG A 425 -22.84 -18.29 8.36
CA ARG A 425 -24.10 -19.00 8.52
C ARG A 425 -23.98 -20.14 9.54
N LYS A 426 -22.92 -20.94 9.45
CA LYS A 426 -22.59 -22.01 10.40
C LYS A 426 -22.50 -21.47 11.84
N ILE A 427 -21.82 -20.34 12.01
CA ILE A 427 -21.57 -19.77 13.35
C ILE A 427 -22.86 -19.17 13.93
N ARG A 428 -23.73 -18.62 13.11
CA ARG A 428 -25.05 -18.14 13.58
C ARG A 428 -25.90 -19.25 14.20
N GLU A 429 -25.68 -20.49 13.78
CA GLU A 429 -26.38 -21.65 14.32
C GLU A 429 -25.76 -22.21 15.62
N ALA A 430 -24.61 -21.66 16.05
CA ALA A 430 -23.83 -22.18 17.17
C ALA A 430 -24.16 -21.53 18.53
N ASN A 431 -25.40 -21.05 18.72
CA ASN A 431 -25.86 -20.44 19.96
C ASN A 431 -24.97 -19.24 20.40
N ILE A 432 -24.70 -18.35 19.45
CA ILE A 432 -23.99 -17.07 19.67
C ILE A 432 -25.02 -15.95 19.45
N SER A 433 -25.08 -15.00 20.38
CA SER A 433 -26.01 -13.88 20.30
C SER A 433 -25.47 -12.76 19.42
N PHE A 434 -26.23 -12.34 18.43
CA PHE A 434 -25.89 -11.22 17.54
C PHE A 434 -26.76 -10.02 17.91
N ILE A 435 -26.15 -8.96 18.46
CA ILE A 435 -26.84 -7.76 18.93
C ILE A 435 -26.51 -6.59 17.99
N LYS A 436 -27.54 -6.12 17.27
CA LYS A 436 -27.39 -4.98 16.37
C LYS A 436 -27.40 -3.68 17.17
N GLY A 437 -26.24 -3.05 17.27
CA GLY A 437 -25.98 -1.87 18.06
C GLY A 437 -24.60 -1.98 18.70
N LYS A 438 -24.00 -0.86 19.02
CA LYS A 438 -22.70 -0.84 19.71
C LYS A 438 -22.88 -0.28 21.11
N PRO A 439 -22.20 -0.82 22.14
CA PRO A 439 -22.22 -0.19 23.45
C PRO A 439 -21.69 1.24 23.38
N GLY A 440 -22.38 2.15 24.05
CA GLY A 440 -22.00 3.54 24.16
C GLY A 440 -21.19 3.83 25.43
N ASP A 441 -21.28 2.96 26.43
CA ASP A 441 -20.53 3.11 27.68
C ASP A 441 -20.35 1.75 28.36
N ILE A 442 -19.30 1.63 29.15
CA ILE A 442 -18.98 0.45 29.96
C ILE A 442 -18.70 0.91 31.40
N LYS A 443 -19.36 0.28 32.39
CA LYS A 443 -19.14 0.58 33.81
C LYS A 443 -18.82 -0.69 34.57
N LEU A 444 -17.84 -0.60 35.49
CA LEU A 444 -17.47 -1.70 36.36
C LEU A 444 -18.47 -1.79 37.50
N ASN A 445 -19.03 -2.98 37.74
CA ASN A 445 -19.92 -3.30 38.85
C ASN A 445 -19.10 -3.70 40.09
N GLU A 446 -19.76 -3.67 41.27
CA GLU A 446 -19.12 -4.03 42.55
C GLU A 446 -18.66 -5.50 42.60
N ASP A 447 -19.31 -6.38 41.81
CA ASP A 447 -18.96 -7.82 41.75
C ASP A 447 -17.84 -8.11 40.73
N GLY A 448 -17.29 -7.08 40.10
CA GLY A 448 -16.23 -7.22 39.10
C GLY A 448 -16.70 -7.53 37.67
N THR A 449 -18.02 -7.62 37.45
CA THR A 449 -18.55 -7.69 36.08
C THR A 449 -18.59 -6.30 35.46
N MET A 450 -18.75 -6.24 34.15
CA MET A 450 -18.82 -4.96 33.42
C MET A 450 -20.23 -4.81 32.81
N ARG A 451 -20.86 -3.66 33.07
CA ARG A 451 -22.17 -3.30 32.52
C ARG A 451 -22.00 -2.52 31.25
N LEU A 452 -22.48 -3.10 30.14
CA LEU A 452 -22.45 -2.50 28.81
C LEU A 452 -23.80 -1.87 28.53
N PHE A 453 -23.84 -0.55 28.29
CA PHE A 453 -25.06 0.17 27.92
C PHE A 453 -25.09 0.32 26.40
N TYR A 454 -26.20 -0.08 25.79
CA TYR A 454 -26.33 -0.04 24.33
C TYR A 454 -27.78 0.27 23.90
N ASP A 455 -27.88 0.86 22.71
CA ASP A 455 -29.15 1.09 22.03
C ASP A 455 -29.47 -0.18 21.26
N ASN A 456 -30.53 -0.89 21.66
CA ASN A 456 -30.98 -2.07 20.96
C ASN A 456 -31.79 -1.65 19.75
N ALA A 457 -31.14 -1.61 18.59
CA ALA A 457 -31.70 -1.13 17.33
C ALA A 457 -32.93 -1.93 16.84
N LEU A 458 -33.15 -3.15 17.38
CA LEU A 458 -34.30 -3.96 17.02
C LEU A 458 -35.51 -3.67 17.91
N LEU A 459 -35.28 -3.26 19.16
CA LEU A 459 -36.34 -2.99 20.14
C LEU A 459 -36.56 -1.48 20.31
N ASP A 460 -35.72 -0.64 19.71
CA ASP A 460 -35.76 0.83 19.80
C ASP A 460 -35.73 1.30 21.28
N GLU A 461 -34.83 0.70 22.08
CA GLU A 461 -34.67 1.05 23.49
C GLU A 461 -33.23 1.00 23.95
N VAL A 462 -32.85 1.86 24.87
CA VAL A 462 -31.55 1.79 25.56
C VAL A 462 -31.65 0.76 26.67
N THR A 463 -30.76 -0.20 26.65
CA THR A 463 -30.74 -1.29 27.62
C THR A 463 -29.31 -1.59 28.05
N HIS A 464 -29.12 -2.63 28.86
CA HIS A 464 -27.78 -3.02 29.31
C HIS A 464 -27.65 -4.53 29.48
N VAL A 465 -26.40 -4.99 29.52
CA VAL A 465 -26.06 -6.38 29.83
C VAL A 465 -24.79 -6.39 30.69
N ASP A 466 -24.75 -7.27 31.67
CA ASP A 466 -23.55 -7.48 32.51
C ASP A 466 -22.75 -8.65 31.95
N VAL A 467 -21.43 -8.46 31.77
CA VAL A 467 -20.52 -9.46 31.20
C VAL A 467 -19.23 -9.58 32.04
N ASP A 468 -18.55 -10.70 31.89
CA ASP A 468 -17.29 -10.98 32.60
C ASP A 468 -16.05 -10.52 31.82
N LEU A 469 -16.15 -10.53 30.48
CA LEU A 469 -15.02 -10.23 29.59
C LEU A 469 -15.52 -9.45 28.40
N VAL A 470 -14.83 -8.38 28.03
CA VAL A 470 -15.10 -7.58 26.84
C VAL A 470 -13.94 -7.74 25.86
N ILE A 471 -14.23 -8.05 24.61
CA ILE A 471 -13.24 -8.27 23.56
C ILE A 471 -13.47 -7.24 22.44
N LEU A 472 -12.47 -6.42 22.19
CA LEU A 472 -12.55 -5.33 21.21
C LEU A 472 -12.00 -5.79 19.86
N SER A 473 -12.84 -5.71 18.83
CA SER A 473 -12.42 -5.93 17.43
C SER A 473 -11.83 -4.62 16.90
N THR A 474 -10.58 -4.40 17.23
CA THR A 474 -9.83 -3.18 16.87
C THR A 474 -9.61 -3.10 15.35
N GLY A 475 -9.64 -1.89 14.82
CA GLY A 475 -9.39 -1.62 13.41
C GLY A 475 -7.95 -1.89 13.01
N ILE A 476 -7.76 -2.09 11.71
CA ILE A 476 -6.43 -2.22 11.08
C ILE A 476 -5.99 -0.84 10.61
N ILE A 477 -4.76 -0.44 10.98
CA ILE A 477 -4.11 0.80 10.53
C ILE A 477 -2.77 0.47 9.85
N PRO A 478 -2.22 1.41 9.05
CA PRO A 478 -0.87 1.22 8.50
C PRO A 478 0.14 0.95 9.60
N SER A 479 1.08 0.05 9.37
CA SER A 479 2.12 -0.24 10.37
C SER A 479 3.08 0.95 10.51
N LYS A 480 3.73 1.06 11.65
CA LYS A 480 4.80 2.04 11.86
C LYS A 480 5.90 1.87 10.80
N GLY A 481 6.18 0.61 10.41
CA GLY A 481 7.13 0.31 9.35
C GLY A 481 6.71 0.88 7.98
N THR A 482 5.41 0.94 7.69
CA THR A 482 4.89 1.55 6.47
C THR A 482 5.22 3.04 6.42
N HIS A 483 5.01 3.76 7.52
CA HIS A 483 5.33 5.20 7.59
C HIS A 483 6.81 5.45 7.35
N GLN A 484 7.68 4.66 7.98
CA GLN A 484 9.13 4.77 7.83
C GLN A 484 9.55 4.53 6.37
N ILE A 485 8.98 3.52 5.70
CA ILE A 485 9.30 3.19 4.30
C ILE A 485 8.81 4.30 3.35
N ILE A 486 7.62 4.87 3.60
CA ILE A 486 7.10 6.01 2.83
C ILE A 486 8.13 7.16 2.84
N GLU A 487 8.63 7.51 4.04
CA GLU A 487 9.61 8.59 4.19
C GLU A 487 10.96 8.24 3.54
N THR A 488 11.47 7.03 3.79
CA THR A 488 12.79 6.60 3.29
C THR A 488 12.83 6.48 1.77
N MET A 489 11.74 5.99 1.17
CA MET A 489 11.69 5.73 -0.30
C MET A 489 10.97 6.82 -1.09
N GLY A 490 10.43 7.86 -0.43
CA GLY A 490 9.72 8.95 -1.09
C GLY A 490 8.45 8.48 -1.80
N LEU A 491 7.66 7.64 -1.11
CA LEU A 491 6.44 7.06 -1.69
C LEU A 491 5.19 7.85 -1.28
N SER A 492 4.11 7.63 -2.02
CA SER A 492 2.82 8.27 -1.75
C SER A 492 1.94 7.39 -0.87
N SER A 493 1.18 8.03 0.01
CA SER A 493 0.13 7.36 0.79
C SER A 493 -1.23 7.97 0.50
N GLY A 494 -2.26 7.14 0.65
CA GLY A 494 -3.65 7.58 0.53
C GLY A 494 -4.12 8.35 1.76
N PRO A 495 -5.34 8.90 1.73
CA PRO A 495 -5.88 9.66 2.86
C PRO A 495 -6.07 8.82 4.12
N ASN A 496 -6.04 7.51 4.01
CA ASN A 496 -6.14 6.56 5.13
C ASN A 496 -4.75 6.11 5.65
N GLY A 497 -3.66 6.66 5.09
CA GLY A 497 -2.28 6.39 5.51
C GLY A 497 -1.64 5.14 4.90
N PHE A 498 -2.41 4.28 4.21
CA PHE A 498 -1.84 3.12 3.51
C PHE A 498 -1.13 3.57 2.24
N LEU A 499 -0.17 2.76 1.78
CA LEU A 499 0.53 3.03 0.52
C LEU A 499 -0.46 3.13 -0.64
N SER A 500 -0.25 4.12 -1.52
CA SER A 500 -1.11 4.36 -2.68
C SER A 500 -0.65 3.56 -3.88
N GLU A 501 -1.61 2.92 -4.51
CA GLU A 501 -1.47 2.33 -5.84
C GLU A 501 -1.69 3.41 -6.91
N ILE A 502 -1.07 3.22 -8.08
CA ILE A 502 -1.22 4.16 -9.21
C ILE A 502 -2.65 4.16 -9.77
N HIS A 503 -3.36 3.02 -9.67
CA HIS A 503 -4.76 2.91 -10.06
C HIS A 503 -5.41 1.71 -9.38
N GLY A 504 -6.38 1.94 -8.50
CA GLY A 504 -6.98 0.91 -7.65
C GLY A 504 -7.59 -0.29 -8.38
N CYS A 505 -8.11 -0.08 -9.61
CA CYS A 505 -8.73 -1.18 -10.38
C CYS A 505 -7.77 -1.85 -11.35
N LEU A 506 -6.90 -1.08 -12.01
CA LEU A 506 -6.11 -1.58 -13.13
C LEU A 506 -4.65 -1.88 -12.76
N LYS A 507 -4.12 -1.21 -11.73
CA LYS A 507 -2.72 -1.34 -11.30
C LYS A 507 -2.63 -1.36 -9.79
N PRO A 508 -3.32 -2.30 -9.14
CA PRO A 508 -3.46 -2.29 -7.67
C PRO A 508 -2.21 -2.68 -6.89
N GLN A 509 -1.18 -3.19 -7.56
CA GLN A 509 0.10 -3.52 -6.92
C GLN A 509 1.25 -2.61 -7.35
N GLU A 510 0.99 -1.62 -8.23
CA GLU A 510 2.03 -0.71 -8.75
C GLU A 510 1.95 0.64 -8.05
N THR A 511 3.10 1.18 -7.65
CA THR A 511 3.18 2.56 -7.13
C THR A 511 3.50 3.53 -8.28
N ASP A 512 3.48 4.82 -7.99
CA ASP A 512 3.91 5.86 -8.94
C ASP A 512 5.43 5.81 -9.21
N ASN A 513 6.20 5.05 -8.42
CA ASN A 513 7.62 4.77 -8.68
C ASN A 513 7.75 3.39 -9.35
N ILE A 514 8.02 3.40 -10.65
CA ILE A 514 8.13 2.17 -11.45
C ILE A 514 9.21 1.25 -10.86
N GLY A 515 8.89 -0.03 -10.71
CA GLY A 515 9.80 -1.00 -10.09
C GLY A 515 9.60 -1.16 -8.60
N ILE A 516 8.69 -0.36 -7.98
CA ILE A 516 8.31 -0.51 -6.57
C ILE A 516 6.85 -0.96 -6.52
N TYR A 517 6.62 -2.10 -5.91
CA TYR A 517 5.31 -2.78 -5.85
C TYR A 517 4.86 -2.91 -4.40
N ILE A 518 3.54 -3.02 -4.19
CA ILE A 518 2.93 -3.11 -2.86
C ILE A 518 2.01 -4.33 -2.76
N CYS A 519 1.96 -4.95 -1.59
CA CYS A 519 1.08 -6.10 -1.37
C CYS A 519 0.68 -6.26 0.09
N GLY A 520 -0.26 -7.13 0.34
CA GLY A 520 -0.76 -7.40 1.68
C GLY A 520 -1.39 -6.16 2.31
N CYS A 521 -1.38 -6.10 3.62
CA CYS A 521 -2.01 -5.01 4.36
C CYS A 521 -1.25 -3.68 4.29
N ALA A 522 -0.06 -3.64 3.71
CA ALA A 522 0.63 -2.36 3.44
C ALA A 522 -0.18 -1.47 2.49
N ALA A 523 -1.00 -2.07 1.62
CA ALA A 523 -1.87 -1.39 0.66
C ALA A 523 -3.34 -1.29 1.14
N GLY A 524 -3.62 -1.68 2.40
CA GLY A 524 -4.97 -1.62 2.97
C GLY A 524 -5.41 -2.94 3.59
N PRO A 525 -6.42 -2.91 4.47
CA PRO A 525 -6.87 -4.11 5.18
C PRO A 525 -7.33 -5.23 4.24
N LYS A 526 -6.87 -6.46 4.49
CA LYS A 526 -7.28 -7.64 3.71
C LYS A 526 -7.04 -8.95 4.47
N SER A 527 -7.75 -9.99 4.07
CA SER A 527 -7.63 -11.33 4.65
C SER A 527 -6.29 -11.98 4.26
N ILE A 528 -5.94 -13.10 4.92
CA ILE A 528 -4.72 -13.86 4.62
C ILE A 528 -4.72 -14.35 3.16
N PRO A 529 -5.79 -15.01 2.65
CA PRO A 529 -5.80 -15.43 1.24
C PRO A 529 -5.64 -14.25 0.27
N TYR A 530 -6.27 -13.12 0.56
CA TYR A 530 -6.17 -11.94 -0.30
C TYR A 530 -4.77 -11.31 -0.22
N SER A 531 -4.15 -11.34 0.96
CA SER A 531 -2.76 -10.89 1.14
C SER A 531 -1.78 -11.73 0.30
N VAL A 532 -1.97 -13.06 0.28
CA VAL A 532 -1.17 -13.98 -0.55
C VAL A 532 -1.40 -13.70 -2.03
N SER A 533 -2.67 -13.51 -2.45
CA SER A 533 -2.99 -13.22 -3.86
C SER A 533 -2.32 -11.93 -4.34
N THR A 534 -2.35 -10.87 -3.52
CA THR A 534 -1.69 -9.60 -3.89
C THR A 534 -0.17 -9.72 -3.89
N ALA A 535 0.39 -10.57 -3.02
CA ALA A 535 1.83 -10.83 -2.97
C ALA A 535 2.30 -11.51 -4.26
N LEU A 536 1.56 -12.52 -4.72
CA LEU A 536 1.87 -13.22 -5.98
C LEU A 536 1.71 -12.28 -7.19
N ALA A 537 0.71 -11.41 -7.16
CA ALA A 537 0.52 -10.40 -8.21
C ALA A 537 1.69 -9.39 -8.24
N ALA A 538 2.16 -8.94 -7.08
CA ALA A 538 3.33 -8.04 -6.99
C ALA A 538 4.60 -8.76 -7.47
N ALA A 539 4.77 -10.03 -7.10
CA ALA A 539 5.90 -10.85 -7.56
C ALA A 539 5.89 -11.00 -9.09
N SER A 540 4.72 -11.28 -9.68
CA SER A 540 4.56 -11.36 -11.13
C SER A 540 4.95 -10.05 -11.82
N LYS A 541 4.56 -8.91 -11.26
CA LYS A 541 4.93 -7.59 -11.82
C LYS A 541 6.44 -7.34 -11.71
N ALA A 542 7.03 -7.67 -10.58
CA ALA A 542 8.49 -7.54 -10.38
C ALA A 542 9.24 -8.47 -11.36
N SER A 543 8.79 -9.71 -11.50
CA SER A 543 9.36 -10.69 -12.43
C SER A 543 9.31 -10.18 -13.88
N THR A 544 8.20 -9.56 -14.29
CA THR A 544 8.06 -8.98 -15.64
C THR A 544 9.13 -7.91 -15.90
N LEU A 545 9.39 -7.04 -14.92
CA LEU A 545 10.46 -6.04 -15.05
C LEU A 545 11.84 -6.73 -15.10
N LEU A 546 12.10 -7.63 -14.15
CA LEU A 546 13.40 -8.26 -13.97
C LEU A 546 13.77 -9.24 -15.08
N SER A 547 12.80 -9.69 -15.88
CA SER A 547 13.05 -10.59 -17.02
C SER A 547 13.67 -9.88 -18.23
N ASN A 548 13.80 -8.55 -18.18
CA ASN A 548 14.43 -7.75 -19.23
C ASN A 548 15.86 -7.39 -18.82
N ASP A 549 16.75 -7.31 -19.80
CA ASP A 549 18.14 -6.90 -19.55
C ASP A 549 18.25 -5.40 -19.26
N THR A 550 17.34 -4.62 -19.86
CA THR A 550 17.35 -3.15 -19.70
C THR A 550 15.93 -2.61 -19.48
N TYR A 551 15.87 -1.46 -18.82
CA TYR A 551 14.66 -0.64 -18.70
C TYR A 551 14.83 0.61 -19.54
N SER A 552 13.89 0.89 -20.43
CA SER A 552 13.90 2.05 -21.32
C SER A 552 13.24 3.24 -20.62
N GLN A 553 14.05 4.15 -20.07
CA GLN A 553 13.57 5.32 -19.33
C GLN A 553 13.33 6.51 -20.25
N GLU A 554 12.14 7.10 -20.18
CA GLU A 554 11.80 8.34 -20.87
C GLU A 554 12.46 9.53 -20.17
N LEU A 555 13.06 10.44 -20.96
CA LEU A 555 13.70 11.64 -20.41
C LEU A 555 12.74 12.85 -20.39
N ILE A 556 11.55 12.68 -19.79
CA ILE A 556 10.64 13.80 -19.47
C ILE A 556 11.18 14.44 -18.18
N ILE A 557 12.20 15.24 -18.31
CA ILE A 557 13.03 15.75 -17.21
C ILE A 557 13.25 17.26 -17.37
N ALA A 558 13.79 17.87 -16.33
CA ALA A 558 14.21 19.28 -16.37
C ALA A 558 15.35 19.46 -17.39
N GLU A 559 15.34 20.58 -18.08
CA GLU A 559 16.39 21.01 -18.99
C GLU A 559 16.73 22.46 -18.67
N VAL A 560 18.01 22.76 -18.60
CA VAL A 560 18.50 24.10 -18.25
C VAL A 560 18.95 24.84 -19.52
N ASN A 561 18.49 26.07 -19.67
CA ASN A 561 18.99 26.99 -20.67
C ASN A 561 20.20 27.70 -20.05
N GLU A 562 21.39 27.34 -20.51
CA GLU A 562 22.66 27.83 -19.98
C GLU A 562 22.80 29.33 -20.12
N ASP A 563 22.27 29.92 -21.23
CA ASP A 563 22.35 31.36 -21.49
C ASP A 563 21.54 32.20 -20.50
N LEU A 564 20.53 31.61 -19.90
CA LEU A 564 19.65 32.31 -18.94
C LEU A 564 20.01 31.97 -17.49
N CYS A 565 20.76 30.90 -17.25
CA CYS A 565 21.09 30.47 -15.89
C CYS A 565 22.02 31.46 -15.21
N MET A 566 21.70 31.90 -14.00
CA MET A 566 22.49 32.86 -13.23
C MET A 566 23.18 32.22 -12.00
N GLY A 567 23.24 30.90 -11.90
CA GLY A 567 23.95 30.18 -10.84
C GLY A 567 23.44 30.43 -9.42
N CYS A 568 22.18 30.75 -9.24
CA CYS A 568 21.65 31.22 -7.94
C CYS A 568 21.36 30.11 -6.92
N HIS A 569 21.56 28.83 -7.24
CA HIS A 569 21.41 27.66 -6.38
C HIS A 569 19.96 27.42 -5.86
N ARG A 570 18.94 28.12 -6.32
CA ARG A 570 17.56 27.90 -5.85
C ARG A 570 17.04 26.52 -6.28
N CYS A 571 17.35 26.10 -7.49
CA CYS A 571 16.93 24.80 -8.03
C CYS A 571 17.46 23.63 -7.21
N GLU A 572 18.69 23.71 -6.69
CA GLU A 572 19.28 22.69 -5.81
C GLU A 572 18.48 22.57 -4.51
N LYS A 573 18.17 23.73 -3.90
CA LYS A 573 17.51 23.78 -2.58
C LYS A 573 16.10 23.18 -2.59
N VAL A 574 15.42 23.22 -3.75
CA VAL A 574 14.04 22.70 -3.86
C VAL A 574 13.99 21.30 -4.46
N CYS A 575 15.11 20.75 -4.91
CA CYS A 575 15.13 19.44 -5.56
C CYS A 575 15.10 18.31 -4.54
N TYR A 576 13.96 17.70 -4.37
CA TYR A 576 13.77 16.59 -3.45
C TYR A 576 14.61 15.36 -3.83
N TYR A 577 14.96 15.23 -5.11
CA TYR A 577 15.65 14.05 -5.65
C TYR A 577 17.17 14.25 -5.79
N ASP A 578 17.69 15.37 -5.35
CA ASP A 578 19.12 15.72 -5.53
C ASP A 578 19.55 15.52 -6.99
N ALA A 579 18.68 15.94 -7.92
CA ALA A 579 18.85 15.70 -9.35
C ALA A 579 19.37 16.90 -10.12
N ILE A 580 19.53 18.05 -9.50
CA ILE A 580 20.05 19.27 -10.16
C ILE A 580 21.05 19.95 -9.23
N LYS A 581 22.19 20.35 -9.78
CA LYS A 581 23.26 21.02 -9.03
C LYS A 581 23.88 22.10 -9.89
N VAL A 582 24.35 23.16 -9.25
CA VAL A 582 25.11 24.22 -9.93
C VAL A 582 26.56 23.77 -9.96
N GLY A 583 27.11 23.67 -11.16
CA GLY A 583 28.48 23.26 -11.39
C GLY A 583 29.52 24.39 -11.14
N GLU A 584 30.80 24.09 -11.35
CA GLU A 584 31.89 25.02 -11.16
C GLU A 584 31.86 26.23 -12.11
N ASN A 585 31.08 26.10 -13.20
CA ASN A 585 30.86 27.17 -14.19
C ASN A 585 29.66 28.07 -13.83
N ASP A 586 29.09 27.95 -12.63
CA ASP A 586 27.90 28.67 -12.17
C ASP A 586 26.64 28.40 -13.02
N ILE A 587 26.58 27.23 -13.67
CA ILE A 587 25.41 26.79 -14.44
C ILE A 587 24.82 25.54 -13.79
N ALA A 588 23.51 25.50 -13.69
CA ALA A 588 22.81 24.33 -13.14
C ALA A 588 22.86 23.17 -14.14
N GLU A 589 23.19 21.99 -13.66
CA GLU A 589 23.27 20.76 -14.44
C GLU A 589 22.27 19.74 -13.88
N VAL A 590 21.55 19.04 -14.77
CA VAL A 590 20.54 18.05 -14.39
C VAL A 590 21.12 16.64 -14.54
N ASN A 591 21.03 15.87 -13.48
CA ASN A 591 21.30 14.43 -13.56
C ASN A 591 20.06 13.74 -14.14
N GLU A 592 20.16 13.30 -15.39
CA GLU A 592 19.05 12.73 -16.16
C GLU A 592 18.45 11.47 -15.53
N LEU A 593 19.27 10.70 -14.81
CA LEU A 593 18.83 9.45 -14.18
C LEU A 593 18.03 9.70 -12.90
N LYS A 594 18.39 10.75 -12.16
CA LYS A 594 17.73 11.09 -10.90
C LYS A 594 16.46 11.94 -11.08
N CYS A 595 16.42 12.76 -12.14
CA CYS A 595 15.32 13.71 -12.34
C CYS A 595 13.98 13.00 -12.60
N LYS A 596 12.95 13.39 -11.83
CA LYS A 596 11.59 12.84 -11.97
C LYS A 596 10.63 13.79 -12.70
N GLY A 597 11.13 14.89 -13.26
CA GLY A 597 10.31 15.83 -14.03
C GLY A 597 9.23 16.54 -13.21
N CYS A 598 9.41 16.66 -11.90
CA CYS A 598 8.36 17.18 -10.99
C CYS A 598 8.08 18.68 -11.11
N GLY A 599 8.98 19.46 -11.73
CA GLY A 599 8.79 20.88 -11.99
C GLY A 599 9.13 21.82 -10.84
N ALA A 600 9.54 21.35 -9.66
CA ALA A 600 9.86 22.21 -8.52
C ALA A 600 10.96 23.22 -8.83
N CYS A 601 11.99 22.79 -9.56
CA CYS A 601 13.10 23.67 -10.00
C CYS A 601 12.63 24.74 -11.00
N VAL A 602 11.66 24.42 -11.85
CA VAL A 602 11.08 25.36 -12.84
C VAL A 602 10.41 26.52 -12.10
N THR A 603 9.50 26.19 -11.16
CA THR A 603 8.74 27.19 -10.42
C THR A 603 9.62 28.04 -9.49
N SER A 604 10.77 27.54 -9.07
CA SER A 604 11.70 28.25 -8.18
C SER A 604 12.71 29.11 -8.94
N CYS A 605 12.84 28.95 -10.27
CA CYS A 605 13.86 29.63 -11.06
C CYS A 605 13.49 31.08 -11.38
N PRO A 606 14.16 32.10 -10.79
CA PRO A 606 13.81 33.49 -11.06
C PRO A 606 14.19 33.95 -12.47
N ALA A 607 15.15 33.29 -13.09
CA ALA A 607 15.60 33.60 -14.45
C ALA A 607 14.79 32.89 -15.54
N ARG A 608 13.83 32.01 -15.15
CA ARG A 608 13.09 31.13 -16.07
C ARG A 608 14.03 30.34 -16.99
N ALA A 609 15.18 29.95 -16.44
CA ALA A 609 16.21 29.21 -17.18
C ALA A 609 15.92 27.70 -17.23
N ILE A 610 14.90 27.21 -16.54
CA ILE A 610 14.63 25.77 -16.44
C ILE A 610 13.23 25.47 -16.99
N ASP A 611 13.16 24.44 -17.83
CA ASP A 611 11.90 23.97 -18.41
C ASP A 611 11.83 22.44 -18.26
N ILE A 612 10.67 21.83 -18.51
CA ILE A 612 10.51 20.37 -18.49
C ILE A 612 10.24 19.90 -19.93
N LYS A 613 11.02 18.97 -20.41
CA LYS A 613 10.79 18.35 -21.73
C LYS A 613 9.37 17.77 -21.78
N TYR A 614 8.65 17.92 -22.89
CA TYR A 614 7.25 17.54 -23.10
C TYR A 614 6.24 18.45 -22.38
N TYR A 615 6.67 19.23 -21.39
CA TYR A 615 5.82 20.16 -20.63
C TYR A 615 6.45 21.56 -20.59
N ARG A 616 6.93 22.02 -21.76
CA ARG A 616 7.59 23.31 -21.87
C ARG A 616 6.62 24.47 -21.73
N GLU A 617 7.08 25.58 -21.19
CA GLU A 617 6.31 26.81 -21.03
C GLU A 617 5.64 27.21 -22.36
N ARG A 618 6.36 27.16 -23.49
CA ARG A 618 5.82 27.48 -24.81
C ARG A 618 4.65 26.58 -25.22
N GLN A 619 4.66 25.31 -24.84
CA GLN A 619 3.57 24.37 -25.15
C GLN A 619 2.28 24.79 -24.44
N PHE A 620 2.38 25.19 -23.18
CA PHE A 620 1.24 25.68 -22.39
C PHE A 620 0.74 27.04 -22.91
N GLU A 621 1.67 27.94 -23.27
CA GLU A 621 1.30 29.22 -23.88
C GLU A 621 0.42 29.02 -25.13
N GLN A 622 0.83 28.10 -26.01
CA GLN A 622 0.07 27.83 -27.25
C GLN A 622 -1.27 27.17 -26.94
N GLU A 623 -1.32 26.29 -25.95
CA GLU A 623 -2.58 25.69 -25.48
C GLU A 623 -3.54 26.77 -24.97
N ILE A 624 -3.06 27.66 -24.10
CA ILE A 624 -3.84 28.77 -23.55
C ILE A 624 -4.33 29.71 -24.66
N LYS A 625 -3.48 30.05 -25.62
CA LYS A 625 -3.86 30.86 -26.80
C LYS A 625 -4.99 30.19 -27.58
N GLY A 626 -4.93 28.89 -27.79
CA GLY A 626 -5.98 28.13 -28.46
C GLY A 626 -7.30 28.19 -27.69
N LEU A 627 -7.24 28.01 -26.37
CA LEU A 627 -8.43 28.10 -25.50
C LEU A 627 -9.06 29.50 -25.55
N ALA A 628 -8.23 30.56 -25.56
CA ALA A 628 -8.70 31.97 -25.57
C ALA A 628 -9.26 32.36 -26.92
N MET A 629 -8.65 31.94 -28.04
CA MET A 629 -9.10 32.30 -29.39
C MET A 629 -10.50 31.76 -29.71
N ALA A 630 -10.92 30.72 -29.05
CA ALA A 630 -12.19 30.03 -29.31
C ALA A 630 -13.41 30.77 -28.70
N GLU A 631 -13.23 31.91 -27.98
CA GLU A 631 -14.36 32.66 -27.41
C GLU A 631 -15.28 33.29 -28.45
N SER A 632 -14.79 33.55 -29.66
CA SER A 632 -15.51 34.24 -30.73
C SER A 632 -16.16 33.30 -31.76
N ILE A 633 -16.24 31.99 -31.50
CA ILE A 633 -16.69 31.02 -32.51
C ILE A 633 -18.22 30.99 -32.61
N PRO A 634 -18.81 31.37 -33.77
CA PRO A 634 -20.23 31.17 -33.98
C PRO A 634 -20.51 29.72 -34.38
N ILE A 635 -21.31 29.01 -33.59
CA ILE A 635 -21.81 27.70 -34.02
C ILE A 635 -23.00 27.95 -34.95
N LYS A 636 -22.93 27.48 -36.17
CA LYS A 636 -24.08 27.44 -37.07
C LYS A 636 -25.18 26.62 -36.41
N GLU A 637 -26.36 27.18 -36.28
CA GLU A 637 -27.54 26.48 -35.78
C GLU A 637 -27.71 25.18 -36.59
N THR A 638 -27.54 24.04 -35.93
CA THR A 638 -27.93 22.76 -36.49
C THR A 638 -29.45 22.78 -36.65
N LYS A 639 -29.94 22.80 -37.87
CA LYS A 639 -31.36 22.63 -38.14
C LYS A 639 -31.80 21.34 -37.45
N ALA A 640 -32.71 21.45 -36.52
CA ALA A 640 -33.35 20.30 -35.93
C ALA A 640 -33.96 19.44 -37.03
N ILE A 641 -33.44 18.26 -37.20
CA ILE A 641 -34.15 17.22 -37.96
C ILE A 641 -35.25 16.76 -37.00
N ALA A 642 -36.38 17.43 -37.13
CA ALA A 642 -37.62 16.97 -36.54
C ALA A 642 -38.14 15.83 -37.45
N GLU A 643 -38.45 14.74 -36.82
CA GLU A 643 -39.34 13.68 -37.31
C GLU A 643 -38.81 12.72 -38.40
N LYS A 644 -38.36 11.55 -37.95
CA LYS A 644 -39.10 10.29 -38.25
C LYS A 644 -38.57 9.14 -37.40
#